data_5f70a8f7113e4c2f01747b2211052240
#
_entry.id   5f70a8f7113e4c2f01747b2211052240
#
_cell.length_a   1.000
_cell.length_b   1.000
_cell.length_c   1.000
_cell.angle_alpha   90.00
_cell.angle_beta   90.00
_cell.angle_gamma   90.00
#
_symmetry.space_group_name_H-M   'P 1'
#
loop_
_entity.id
_entity.type
_entity.pdbx_description
1 polymer ?
#
loop_
_entity_poly.entity_id
_entity_poly.type
_entity_poly.pdbx_seq_one_letter_code
_entity_poly.pdbx_strand_id
1 'polypeptide(L)'
;MKPAKKDAKMRIRAFPMSMDEKYVQNIWGLLRNAIQEIQKKNNSGLSFEELYRNAYTMVLHKHGERLYTGLREVVTEHLVSKVRADVLASLHNNFLQTLNQAWNDHQTSMVMIRDILMYMDRVYVQQNNVDNVYNLGLIIFRDQVVRYGCIRDHLRDTLLSMVMRERRGEVVDRLAIKNACQMLVHLGIDTRAVYEEDFERPFLAQSAEFYMMESQKFLTENSACVYIKKVEQRINEEAERAKHYLDEFTEELIVQVVEKELITNHMKTIVEMENSGVVHMLKNQKTEDLARMFRLFNRVQEGLKTVVECVSQYLREQGKALVTEEDGGKGDALSFVQNLLDLKDRFDHFLYHSFNGERQFKQMIAGDFEYFLNLNRKSPEYLSLFVDDKLKKGVKGMTEQEIEQVLDKTMVLFRYLQEKDLFERYYKQHLAKRLLLNKSVSDDSEKNMISKLKTECGCQFTSKLEGMFKDMSVSNTMMDEFKTHVLMCSTNLYGVDLNVRVLTTGFWPTQASTPKSNIPMAPRNAFEAFRRFYLAKHSGRQLTLQPQLGWADLNAVFYGPRKEESSSEASSSSTALLSPRAPPAPRKHIIQVVSTYQMCVLMLFNNRDRLMYEEVASETDIPEKDLVRALQSLAMGKPTQRILIKSPKTKDIEPSHTFTVNDSFTSKLYRVKIQSVAAKGESEPERNETRSKVDEDRKHEYPCALACILTIEAAIVRIMKARKRMQHNVLVAEVTEQLKSRFYPSPVVIKKRIEGLIEREYLARTPEDRQV
;
A
#
# COMPACT_ATOMS: atom_id res chain seq x y z
N MET A 1 -98.67 -54.29 -37.03
CA MET A 1 -98.68 -52.86 -36.81
C MET A 1 -98.20 -52.52 -35.40
N LYS A 2 -97.03 -51.98 -35.34
CA LYS A 2 -96.40 -51.50 -34.08
C LYS A 2 -96.62 -49.98 -34.00
N PRO A 3 -97.04 -49.40 -32.87
CA PRO A 3 -97.17 -47.96 -32.74
C PRO A 3 -95.86 -47.28 -32.54
N ALA A 4 -95.73 -46.11 -33.15
CA ALA A 4 -94.57 -45.27 -33.16
C ALA A 4 -94.27 -44.68 -31.77
N LYS A 5 -92.99 -44.74 -31.33
CA LYS A 5 -92.50 -44.02 -30.17
C LYS A 5 -92.50 -42.53 -30.47
N LYS A 6 -93.21 -41.76 -29.65
CA LYS A 6 -93.10 -40.30 -29.64
C LYS A 6 -91.78 -39.89 -29.00
N ASP A 7 -90.95 -39.19 -29.82
CA ASP A 7 -89.74 -38.51 -29.36
C ASP A 7 -90.12 -37.44 -28.31
N ALA A 8 -89.64 -37.63 -27.06
CA ALA A 8 -89.72 -36.62 -26.01
C ALA A 8 -88.73 -35.50 -26.32
N LYS A 9 -89.20 -34.40 -26.91
CA LYS A 9 -88.38 -33.17 -27.08
C LYS A 9 -88.02 -32.66 -25.66
N MET A 10 -86.73 -32.71 -25.34
CA MET A 10 -86.14 -32.04 -24.20
C MET A 10 -86.36 -30.54 -24.32
N ARG A 11 -87.27 -29.99 -23.51
CA ARG A 11 -87.45 -28.53 -23.44
C ARG A 11 -86.39 -27.97 -22.50
N ILE A 12 -85.39 -27.33 -23.05
CA ILE A 12 -84.48 -26.45 -22.30
C ILE A 12 -85.37 -25.30 -21.80
N ARG A 13 -85.63 -25.21 -20.51
CA ARG A 13 -86.24 -24.03 -19.92
C ARG A 13 -85.20 -22.91 -19.98
N ALA A 14 -85.43 -21.84 -20.77
CA ALA A 14 -84.70 -20.64 -20.69
C ALA A 14 -84.81 -20.03 -19.27
N PHE A 15 -83.71 -19.68 -18.65
CA PHE A 15 -83.74 -18.94 -17.38
C PHE A 15 -84.54 -17.67 -17.62
N PRO A 16 -85.46 -17.26 -16.69
CA PRO A 16 -86.21 -16.01 -16.85
C PRO A 16 -85.22 -14.84 -16.96
N MET A 17 -85.39 -13.92 -17.90
CA MET A 17 -84.52 -12.76 -18.13
C MET A 17 -84.58 -11.72 -16.99
N SER A 18 -85.55 -11.76 -16.13
CA SER A 18 -85.65 -10.96 -14.91
C SER A 18 -86.09 -11.85 -13.77
N MET A 19 -85.41 -11.73 -12.61
CA MET A 19 -85.80 -12.39 -11.35
C MET A 19 -86.79 -11.50 -10.60
N ASP A 20 -87.81 -12.16 -9.94
CA ASP A 20 -88.72 -11.50 -9.01
C ASP A 20 -87.85 -10.96 -7.81
N GLU A 21 -88.06 -9.69 -7.46
CA GLU A 21 -87.43 -9.05 -6.29
C GLU A 21 -87.44 -9.86 -5.02
N LYS A 22 -88.60 -10.49 -4.74
CA LYS A 22 -88.76 -11.39 -3.60
C LYS A 22 -87.84 -12.60 -3.64
N TYR A 23 -87.63 -13.15 -4.84
CA TYR A 23 -86.78 -14.33 -4.98
C TYR A 23 -85.29 -13.94 -4.81
N VAL A 24 -84.86 -12.79 -5.35
CA VAL A 24 -83.52 -12.25 -5.10
C VAL A 24 -83.29 -12.00 -3.64
N GLN A 25 -84.30 -11.50 -2.93
CA GLN A 25 -84.20 -11.21 -1.50
C GLN A 25 -84.11 -12.52 -0.68
N ASN A 26 -84.81 -13.55 -1.08
CA ASN A 26 -84.72 -14.88 -0.42
C ASN A 26 -83.35 -15.52 -0.63
N ILE A 27 -82.75 -15.46 -1.88
CA ILE A 27 -81.42 -15.97 -2.15
C ILE A 27 -80.40 -15.21 -1.34
N TRP A 28 -80.46 -13.88 -1.36
CA TRP A 28 -79.58 -13.05 -0.55
C TRP A 28 -79.68 -13.37 0.96
N GLY A 29 -80.91 -13.58 1.47
CA GLY A 29 -81.12 -13.99 2.84
C GLY A 29 -80.45 -15.32 3.21
N LEU A 30 -80.47 -16.30 2.31
CA LEU A 30 -79.79 -17.58 2.48
C LEU A 30 -78.25 -17.40 2.48
N LEU A 31 -77.73 -16.62 1.53
CA LEU A 31 -76.30 -16.33 1.47
C LEU A 31 -75.84 -15.52 2.68
N ARG A 32 -76.60 -14.51 3.10
CA ARG A 32 -76.29 -13.71 4.32
C ARG A 32 -76.24 -14.62 5.56
N ASN A 33 -77.22 -15.48 5.76
CA ASN A 33 -77.21 -16.43 6.88
C ASN A 33 -76.04 -17.38 6.82
N ALA A 34 -75.69 -17.89 5.64
CA ALA A 34 -74.54 -18.78 5.48
C ALA A 34 -73.20 -18.04 5.80
N ILE A 35 -73.03 -16.80 5.35
CA ILE A 35 -71.87 -15.99 5.67
C ILE A 35 -71.78 -15.78 7.19
N GLN A 36 -72.91 -15.50 7.87
CA GLN A 36 -72.95 -15.33 9.34
C GLN A 36 -72.59 -16.62 10.08
N GLU A 37 -73.03 -17.77 9.57
CA GLU A 37 -72.67 -19.05 10.18
C GLU A 37 -71.18 -19.40 9.94
N ILE A 38 -70.66 -19.14 8.81
CA ILE A 38 -69.18 -19.24 8.54
C ILE A 38 -68.39 -18.39 9.54
N GLN A 39 -68.79 -17.11 9.74
CA GLN A 39 -68.17 -16.21 10.69
C GLN A 39 -68.28 -16.68 12.15
N LYS A 40 -69.32 -17.45 12.50
CA LYS A 40 -69.48 -18.11 13.80
C LYS A 40 -68.78 -19.47 13.91
N LYS A 41 -68.09 -19.92 12.83
CA LYS A 41 -67.44 -21.24 12.71
C LYS A 41 -68.45 -22.43 12.77
N ASN A 42 -69.69 -22.22 12.42
CA ASN A 42 -70.69 -23.23 12.38
C ASN A 42 -70.98 -23.73 10.95
N ASN A 43 -70.02 -24.43 10.38
CA ASN A 43 -70.00 -24.78 8.95
C ASN A 43 -70.67 -26.14 8.64
N SER A 44 -70.99 -26.95 9.66
CA SER A 44 -71.40 -28.33 9.49
C SER A 44 -72.80 -28.54 8.80
N GLY A 45 -73.63 -27.51 8.81
CA GLY A 45 -74.95 -27.55 8.16
C GLY A 45 -75.01 -26.86 6.79
N LEU A 46 -73.85 -26.34 6.23
CA LEU A 46 -73.86 -25.59 5.02
C LEU A 46 -73.55 -26.46 3.77
N SER A 47 -74.42 -26.37 2.76
CA SER A 47 -74.18 -26.98 1.43
C SER A 47 -73.47 -26.05 0.54
N PHE A 48 -72.19 -26.30 0.31
CA PHE A 48 -71.30 -25.45 -0.50
C PHE A 48 -71.79 -25.30 -1.95
N GLU A 49 -72.29 -26.42 -2.54
CA GLU A 49 -72.78 -26.44 -3.91
C GLU A 49 -74.06 -25.59 -4.03
N GLU A 50 -74.97 -25.67 -3.06
CA GLU A 50 -76.18 -24.85 -3.08
C GLU A 50 -75.91 -23.37 -2.94
N LEU A 51 -75.00 -22.99 -2.04
CA LEU A 51 -74.56 -21.61 -1.83
C LEU A 51 -73.85 -21.03 -3.06
N TYR A 52 -72.94 -21.80 -3.67
CA TYR A 52 -72.30 -21.39 -4.93
C TYR A 52 -73.31 -21.19 -6.06
N ARG A 53 -74.27 -22.09 -6.21
CA ARG A 53 -75.33 -22.01 -7.20
C ARG A 53 -76.21 -20.76 -7.01
N ASN A 54 -76.53 -20.44 -5.77
CA ASN A 54 -77.29 -19.23 -5.42
C ASN A 54 -76.50 -17.95 -5.76
N ALA A 55 -75.23 -17.89 -5.40
CA ALA A 55 -74.35 -16.77 -5.73
C ALA A 55 -74.17 -16.62 -7.26
N TYR A 56 -73.96 -17.75 -7.99
CA TYR A 56 -73.88 -17.77 -9.45
C TYR A 56 -75.15 -17.22 -10.12
N THR A 57 -76.32 -17.61 -9.58
CA THR A 57 -77.61 -17.17 -10.12
C THR A 57 -77.80 -15.67 -9.93
N MET A 58 -77.47 -15.09 -8.79
CA MET A 58 -77.51 -13.64 -8.57
C MET A 58 -76.61 -12.87 -9.54
N VAL A 59 -75.38 -13.28 -9.74
CA VAL A 59 -74.43 -12.59 -10.63
C VAL A 59 -74.88 -12.71 -12.11
N LEU A 60 -75.36 -13.91 -12.51
CA LEU A 60 -75.83 -14.12 -13.87
C LEU A 60 -77.01 -13.20 -14.23
N HIS A 61 -77.88 -12.92 -13.24
CA HIS A 61 -79.06 -12.04 -13.42
C HIS A 61 -78.78 -10.55 -13.08
N LYS A 62 -77.51 -10.13 -13.11
CA LYS A 62 -77.00 -8.74 -12.91
C LYS A 62 -77.27 -8.15 -11.51
N HIS A 63 -77.44 -8.97 -10.48
CA HIS A 63 -77.53 -8.53 -9.09
C HIS A 63 -76.17 -8.60 -8.34
N GLY A 64 -75.05 -8.56 -9.10
CA GLY A 64 -73.71 -8.61 -8.52
C GLY A 64 -73.40 -7.46 -7.57
N GLU A 65 -73.88 -6.24 -7.87
CA GLU A 65 -73.69 -5.05 -7.00
C GLU A 65 -74.34 -5.24 -5.63
N ARG A 66 -75.55 -5.76 -5.62
CA ARG A 66 -76.28 -6.04 -4.37
C ARG A 66 -75.59 -7.10 -3.54
N LEU A 67 -75.06 -8.14 -4.22
CA LEU A 67 -74.31 -9.21 -3.53
C LEU A 67 -73.01 -8.67 -2.92
N TYR A 68 -72.29 -7.86 -3.70
CA TYR A 68 -71.02 -7.24 -3.27
C TYR A 68 -71.21 -6.23 -2.12
N THR A 69 -72.19 -5.34 -2.23
CA THR A 69 -72.53 -4.36 -1.17
C THR A 69 -73.04 -5.05 0.09
N GLY A 70 -73.95 -6.04 -0.07
CA GLY A 70 -74.42 -6.83 1.05
C GLY A 70 -73.35 -7.62 1.75
N LEU A 71 -72.39 -8.21 1.01
CA LEU A 71 -71.22 -8.87 1.60
C LEU A 71 -70.39 -7.87 2.44
N ARG A 72 -70.11 -6.67 1.88
CA ARG A 72 -69.42 -5.61 2.61
C ARG A 72 -70.10 -5.25 3.91
N GLU A 73 -71.43 -5.10 3.91
CA GLU A 73 -72.21 -4.74 5.08
C GLU A 73 -72.14 -5.88 6.16
N VAL A 74 -72.36 -7.14 5.78
CA VAL A 74 -72.37 -8.29 6.70
C VAL A 74 -70.98 -8.51 7.32
N VAL A 75 -69.92 -8.40 6.52
CA VAL A 75 -68.56 -8.55 7.02
C VAL A 75 -68.22 -7.39 7.96
N THR A 76 -68.58 -6.15 7.59
CA THR A 76 -68.37 -4.96 8.43
C THR A 76 -69.12 -5.08 9.75
N GLU A 77 -70.41 -5.47 9.73
CA GLU A 77 -71.24 -5.63 10.94
C GLU A 77 -70.62 -6.64 11.91
N HIS A 78 -70.19 -7.80 11.40
CA HIS A 78 -69.51 -8.81 12.22
C HIS A 78 -68.19 -8.33 12.81
N LEU A 79 -67.35 -7.69 12.02
CA LEU A 79 -66.07 -7.20 12.48
C LEU A 79 -66.22 -6.09 13.52
N VAL A 80 -67.19 -5.19 13.36
CA VAL A 80 -67.43 -4.06 14.28
C VAL A 80 -68.10 -4.53 15.56
N SER A 81 -69.18 -5.35 15.47
CA SER A 81 -70.01 -5.69 16.63
C SER A 81 -69.38 -6.77 17.52
N LYS A 82 -68.62 -7.71 16.93
CA LYS A 82 -68.03 -8.83 17.66
C LYS A 82 -66.51 -8.76 17.72
N VAL A 83 -65.83 -8.86 16.59
CA VAL A 83 -64.35 -9.02 16.54
C VAL A 83 -63.65 -7.82 17.18
N ARG A 84 -64.03 -6.61 16.81
CA ARG A 84 -63.44 -5.38 17.39
C ARG A 84 -63.75 -5.28 18.90
N ALA A 85 -64.93 -5.63 19.32
CA ALA A 85 -65.30 -5.63 20.74
C ALA A 85 -64.48 -6.64 21.55
N ASP A 86 -64.28 -7.88 21.02
CA ASP A 86 -63.48 -8.90 21.65
C ASP A 86 -62.00 -8.47 21.77
N VAL A 87 -61.46 -7.86 20.71
CA VAL A 87 -60.06 -7.32 20.69
C VAL A 87 -59.94 -6.17 21.70
N LEU A 88 -60.89 -5.23 21.76
CA LEU A 88 -60.89 -4.14 22.74
C LEU A 88 -60.96 -4.65 24.18
N ALA A 89 -61.74 -5.69 24.45
CA ALA A 89 -61.80 -6.30 25.77
C ALA A 89 -60.47 -6.97 26.19
N SER A 90 -59.65 -7.39 25.23
CA SER A 90 -58.34 -8.06 25.47
C SER A 90 -57.17 -7.11 25.60
N LEU A 91 -57.32 -5.78 25.48
CA LEU A 91 -56.22 -4.80 25.49
C LEU A 91 -55.26 -4.93 26.69
N HIS A 92 -55.78 -5.32 27.85
CA HIS A 92 -55.00 -5.47 29.08
C HIS A 92 -54.53 -6.90 29.35
N ASN A 93 -54.97 -7.88 28.55
CA ASN A 93 -54.62 -9.27 28.74
C ASN A 93 -54.73 -10.07 27.44
N ASN A 94 -53.64 -10.74 27.06
CA ASN A 94 -53.53 -11.59 25.87
C ASN A 94 -53.92 -10.93 24.54
N PHE A 95 -53.69 -9.62 24.41
CA PHE A 95 -54.08 -8.83 23.25
C PHE A 95 -53.57 -9.40 21.90
N LEU A 96 -52.27 -9.66 21.78
CA LEU A 96 -51.69 -10.17 20.52
C LEU A 96 -52.20 -11.56 20.16
N GLN A 97 -52.46 -12.42 21.15
CA GLN A 97 -53.04 -13.75 20.91
C GLN A 97 -54.49 -13.65 20.41
N THR A 98 -55.29 -12.78 21.05
CA THR A 98 -56.66 -12.54 20.63
C THR A 98 -56.74 -11.94 19.24
N LEU A 99 -55.92 -10.94 18.94
CA LEU A 99 -55.83 -10.32 17.61
C LEU A 99 -55.39 -11.32 16.53
N ASN A 100 -54.35 -12.11 16.80
CA ASN A 100 -53.89 -13.15 15.88
C ASN A 100 -54.95 -14.25 15.65
N GLN A 101 -55.66 -14.66 16.68
CA GLN A 101 -56.77 -15.60 16.54
C GLN A 101 -57.91 -15.02 15.70
N ALA A 102 -58.30 -13.77 15.96
CA ALA A 102 -59.30 -13.04 15.17
C ALA A 102 -58.90 -12.93 13.71
N TRP A 103 -57.63 -12.64 13.45
CA TRP A 103 -57.05 -12.57 12.11
C TRP A 103 -57.13 -13.93 11.38
N ASN A 104 -56.67 -15.01 11.99
CA ASN A 104 -56.69 -16.34 11.41
C ASN A 104 -58.11 -16.80 11.12
N ASP A 105 -59.04 -16.53 12.06
CA ASP A 105 -60.45 -16.84 11.90
C ASP A 105 -61.08 -16.06 10.74
N HIS A 106 -60.75 -14.77 10.63
CA HIS A 106 -61.21 -13.93 9.54
C HIS A 106 -60.66 -14.41 8.17
N GLN A 107 -59.36 -14.69 8.08
CA GLN A 107 -58.77 -15.24 6.85
C GLN A 107 -59.47 -16.54 6.42
N THR A 108 -59.63 -17.47 7.34
CA THR A 108 -60.30 -18.74 7.07
C THR A 108 -61.74 -18.52 6.61
N SER A 109 -62.48 -17.64 7.27
CA SER A 109 -63.84 -17.28 6.87
C SER A 109 -63.87 -16.64 5.48
N MET A 110 -62.99 -15.73 5.18
CA MET A 110 -62.93 -15.04 3.88
C MET A 110 -62.52 -15.99 2.73
N VAL A 111 -61.66 -16.99 2.97
CA VAL A 111 -61.36 -18.02 2.00
C VAL A 111 -62.60 -18.84 1.66
N MET A 112 -63.37 -19.26 2.66
CA MET A 112 -64.63 -19.99 2.44
C MET A 112 -65.68 -19.12 1.71
N ILE A 113 -65.81 -17.87 2.08
CA ILE A 113 -66.72 -16.91 1.43
C ILE A 113 -66.28 -16.67 -0.03
N ARG A 114 -64.99 -16.46 -0.27
CA ARG A 114 -64.44 -16.32 -1.64
C ARG A 114 -64.79 -17.53 -2.52
N ASP A 115 -64.61 -18.72 -1.99
CA ASP A 115 -64.85 -19.93 -2.76
C ASP A 115 -66.35 -20.07 -3.10
N ILE A 116 -67.26 -19.65 -2.22
CA ILE A 116 -68.70 -19.57 -2.50
C ILE A 116 -69.03 -18.50 -3.53
N LEU A 117 -68.34 -17.35 -3.46
CA LEU A 117 -68.59 -16.18 -4.33
C LEU A 117 -67.65 -16.10 -5.50
N MET A 118 -66.93 -17.17 -5.84
CA MET A 118 -65.89 -17.19 -6.89
C MET A 118 -66.39 -16.68 -8.24
N TYR A 119 -67.67 -16.93 -8.60
CA TYR A 119 -68.23 -16.44 -9.85
C TYR A 119 -68.42 -14.89 -9.85
N MET A 120 -68.66 -14.30 -8.71
CA MET A 120 -68.70 -12.85 -8.52
C MET A 120 -67.32 -12.24 -8.80
N ASP A 121 -66.24 -12.84 -8.32
CA ASP A 121 -64.86 -12.38 -8.62
C ASP A 121 -64.52 -12.45 -10.10
N ARG A 122 -64.98 -13.50 -10.78
CA ARG A 122 -64.74 -13.70 -12.20
C ARG A 122 -65.51 -12.74 -13.15
N VAL A 123 -66.65 -12.31 -12.75
CA VAL A 123 -67.58 -11.57 -13.62
C VAL A 123 -67.76 -10.12 -13.13
N TYR A 124 -68.32 -9.95 -11.94
CA TYR A 124 -68.72 -8.62 -11.42
C TYR A 124 -67.47 -7.78 -11.07
N VAL A 125 -66.52 -8.36 -10.35
CA VAL A 125 -65.31 -7.69 -9.89
C VAL A 125 -64.47 -7.22 -11.08
N GLN A 126 -64.30 -8.07 -12.09
CA GLN A 126 -63.52 -7.69 -13.30
C GLN A 126 -64.24 -6.63 -14.14
N GLN A 127 -65.57 -6.71 -14.26
CA GLN A 127 -66.36 -5.74 -15.06
C GLN A 127 -66.38 -4.35 -14.42
N ASN A 128 -66.39 -4.28 -13.09
CA ASN A 128 -66.53 -3.01 -12.35
C ASN A 128 -65.24 -2.48 -11.78
N ASN A 129 -64.11 -3.19 -11.98
CA ASN A 129 -62.78 -2.84 -11.47
C ASN A 129 -62.81 -2.53 -9.95
N VAL A 130 -63.41 -3.40 -9.16
CA VAL A 130 -63.47 -3.34 -7.71
C VAL A 130 -62.60 -4.45 -7.10
N ASP A 131 -62.33 -4.39 -5.78
CA ASP A 131 -61.56 -5.41 -5.08
C ASP A 131 -62.24 -6.78 -5.11
N ASN A 132 -61.49 -7.85 -5.24
CA ASN A 132 -61.97 -9.20 -5.12
C ASN A 132 -62.49 -9.48 -3.72
N VAL A 133 -63.33 -10.51 -3.55
CA VAL A 133 -63.96 -10.88 -2.27
C VAL A 133 -62.96 -11.00 -1.14
N TYR A 134 -61.82 -11.63 -1.38
CA TYR A 134 -60.79 -11.83 -0.36
C TYR A 134 -60.16 -10.50 0.06
N ASN A 135 -59.70 -9.71 -0.93
CA ASN A 135 -59.11 -8.39 -0.69
C ASN A 135 -60.08 -7.43 -0.02
N LEU A 136 -61.38 -7.46 -0.40
CA LEU A 136 -62.42 -6.69 0.27
C LEU A 136 -62.49 -7.04 1.77
N GLY A 137 -62.44 -8.32 2.12
CA GLY A 137 -62.37 -8.75 3.51
C GLY A 137 -61.14 -8.24 4.25
N LEU A 138 -59.97 -8.25 3.61
CA LEU A 138 -58.72 -7.70 4.14
C LEU A 138 -58.85 -6.20 4.41
N ILE A 139 -59.39 -5.45 3.45
CA ILE A 139 -59.58 -3.99 3.57
C ILE A 139 -60.50 -3.67 4.75
N ILE A 140 -61.63 -4.40 4.89
CA ILE A 140 -62.56 -4.13 5.99
C ILE A 140 -61.91 -4.49 7.33
N PHE A 141 -61.20 -5.61 7.45
CA PHE A 141 -60.48 -5.98 8.67
C PHE A 141 -59.41 -4.93 9.02
N ARG A 142 -58.63 -4.48 8.06
CA ARG A 142 -57.67 -3.42 8.24
C ARG A 142 -58.32 -2.14 8.80
N ASP A 143 -59.38 -1.64 8.15
CA ASP A 143 -59.96 -0.33 8.45
C ASP A 143 -60.84 -0.37 9.72
N GLN A 144 -61.59 -1.47 9.97
CA GLN A 144 -62.51 -1.57 11.08
C GLN A 144 -61.91 -2.16 12.36
N VAL A 145 -60.86 -2.95 12.26
CA VAL A 145 -60.24 -3.61 13.44
C VAL A 145 -58.82 -3.07 13.68
N VAL A 146 -57.90 -3.30 12.74
CA VAL A 146 -56.48 -3.01 12.98
C VAL A 146 -56.20 -1.51 13.04
N ARG A 147 -56.75 -0.70 12.11
CA ARG A 147 -56.58 0.77 12.06
C ARG A 147 -57.63 1.50 12.91
N TYR A 148 -58.43 0.81 13.71
CA TYR A 148 -59.22 1.48 14.73
C TYR A 148 -58.30 2.11 15.78
N GLY A 149 -58.41 3.42 16.02
CA GLY A 149 -57.42 4.26 16.73
C GLY A 149 -56.77 3.61 17.96
N CYS A 150 -57.63 3.15 18.91
CA CYS A 150 -57.12 2.53 20.15
C CYS A 150 -56.39 1.21 19.89
N ILE A 151 -56.85 0.40 18.93
CA ILE A 151 -56.22 -0.90 18.60
C ILE A 151 -54.91 -0.67 17.87
N ARG A 152 -54.88 0.24 16.90
CA ARG A 152 -53.67 0.57 16.15
C ARG A 152 -52.55 1.07 17.06
N ASP A 153 -52.81 2.05 17.89
CA ASP A 153 -51.83 2.61 18.79
C ASP A 153 -51.35 1.58 19.83
N HIS A 154 -52.27 0.80 20.37
CA HIS A 154 -51.91 -0.26 21.33
C HIS A 154 -51.08 -1.38 20.67
N LEU A 155 -51.40 -1.80 19.44
CA LEU A 155 -50.65 -2.78 18.68
C LEU A 155 -49.20 -2.29 18.45
N ARG A 156 -49.05 -1.06 17.94
CA ARG A 156 -47.76 -0.45 17.74
C ARG A 156 -46.95 -0.41 19.02
N ASP A 157 -47.51 0.15 20.09
CA ASP A 157 -46.81 0.35 21.36
C ASP A 157 -46.46 -1.01 22.03
N THR A 158 -47.31 -2.01 21.90
CA THR A 158 -47.05 -3.37 22.40
C THR A 158 -45.90 -4.01 21.64
N LEU A 159 -45.90 -3.99 20.30
CA LEU A 159 -44.82 -4.52 19.49
C LEU A 159 -43.50 -3.83 19.77
N LEU A 160 -43.49 -2.50 19.81
CA LEU A 160 -42.31 -1.72 20.12
C LEU A 160 -41.77 -1.99 21.52
N SER A 161 -42.66 -2.12 22.53
CA SER A 161 -42.28 -2.47 23.90
C SER A 161 -41.65 -3.87 23.98
N MET A 162 -42.19 -4.85 23.26
CA MET A 162 -41.64 -6.20 23.23
C MET A 162 -40.25 -6.25 22.64
N VAL A 163 -39.98 -5.52 21.51
CA VAL A 163 -38.65 -5.41 20.92
C VAL A 163 -37.70 -4.75 21.90
N MET A 164 -38.12 -3.66 22.57
CA MET A 164 -37.28 -2.99 23.57
C MET A 164 -36.92 -3.87 24.78
N ARG A 165 -37.85 -4.70 25.25
CA ARG A 165 -37.61 -5.68 26.32
C ARG A 165 -36.61 -6.74 25.88
N GLU A 166 -36.74 -7.25 24.67
CA GLU A 166 -35.77 -8.19 24.10
C GLU A 166 -34.38 -7.60 23.99
N ARG A 167 -34.22 -6.32 23.55
CA ARG A 167 -32.97 -5.61 23.53
C ARG A 167 -32.30 -5.48 24.90
N ARG A 168 -33.10 -5.46 25.95
CA ARG A 168 -32.63 -5.44 27.35
C ARG A 168 -32.30 -6.85 27.89
N GLY A 169 -32.50 -7.91 27.09
CA GLY A 169 -32.20 -9.29 27.47
C GLY A 169 -33.38 -10.03 28.10
N GLU A 170 -34.60 -9.48 28.06
CA GLU A 170 -35.81 -10.18 28.54
C GLU A 170 -36.31 -11.18 27.49
N VAL A 171 -36.89 -12.27 27.96
CA VAL A 171 -37.52 -13.26 27.08
C VAL A 171 -38.89 -12.74 26.62
N VAL A 172 -39.13 -12.72 25.32
CA VAL A 172 -40.37 -12.28 24.69
C VAL A 172 -40.94 -13.35 23.76
N ASP A 173 -42.25 -13.29 23.53
CA ASP A 173 -42.89 -14.18 22.56
C ASP A 173 -42.64 -13.71 21.13
N ARG A 174 -41.54 -14.20 20.53
CA ARG A 174 -41.15 -13.89 19.15
C ARG A 174 -42.18 -14.32 18.10
N LEU A 175 -42.94 -15.42 18.41
CA LEU A 175 -43.94 -15.91 17.48
C LEU A 175 -45.13 -14.94 17.40
N ALA A 176 -45.54 -14.35 18.54
CA ALA A 176 -46.57 -13.34 18.55
C ALA A 176 -46.22 -12.10 17.75
N ILE A 177 -44.95 -11.64 17.86
CA ILE A 177 -44.43 -10.52 17.05
C ILE A 177 -44.47 -10.90 15.57
N LYS A 178 -43.95 -12.06 15.19
CA LYS A 178 -43.91 -12.54 13.81
C LYS A 178 -45.30 -12.58 13.18
N ASN A 179 -46.26 -13.15 13.88
CA ASN A 179 -47.65 -13.27 13.40
C ASN A 179 -48.25 -11.88 13.19
N ALA A 180 -48.01 -10.94 14.10
CA ALA A 180 -48.53 -9.57 13.98
C ALA A 180 -47.88 -8.84 12.80
N CYS A 181 -46.56 -8.97 12.58
CA CYS A 181 -45.87 -8.39 11.45
C CYS A 181 -46.38 -8.98 10.13
N GLN A 182 -46.52 -10.29 10.03
CA GLN A 182 -47.07 -10.95 8.85
C GLN A 182 -48.50 -10.52 8.56
N MET A 183 -49.33 -10.34 9.58
CA MET A 183 -50.67 -9.79 9.44
C MET A 183 -50.63 -8.39 8.80
N LEU A 184 -49.81 -7.51 9.33
CA LEU A 184 -49.66 -6.13 8.78
C LEU A 184 -49.20 -6.11 7.33
N VAL A 185 -48.29 -6.99 6.95
CA VAL A 185 -47.81 -7.14 5.55
C VAL A 185 -48.97 -7.62 4.67
N HIS A 186 -49.73 -8.69 5.08
CA HIS A 186 -50.84 -9.19 4.32
C HIS A 186 -51.98 -8.17 4.14
N LEU A 187 -52.23 -7.32 5.15
CA LEU A 187 -53.25 -6.27 5.08
C LEU A 187 -52.90 -5.15 4.08
N GLY A 188 -51.67 -5.06 3.64
CA GLY A 188 -51.22 -4.18 2.58
C GLY A 188 -51.60 -4.62 1.17
N ILE A 189 -52.03 -5.91 1.02
CA ILE A 189 -52.44 -6.58 -0.23
C ILE A 189 -51.24 -6.60 -1.22
N ASP A 190 -51.17 -5.68 -2.18
CA ASP A 190 -50.10 -5.59 -3.18
C ASP A 190 -48.91 -4.71 -2.75
N THR A 191 -48.97 -4.13 -1.57
CA THR A 191 -47.98 -3.19 -1.03
C THR A 191 -47.65 -3.48 0.42
N ARG A 192 -46.50 -3.01 0.90
CA ARG A 192 -46.09 -3.08 2.31
C ARG A 192 -46.59 -1.86 3.14
N ALA A 193 -47.39 -0.98 2.54
CA ALA A 193 -47.69 0.34 3.11
C ALA A 193 -48.27 0.27 4.53
N VAL A 194 -49.13 -0.72 4.84
CA VAL A 194 -49.72 -0.88 6.18
C VAL A 194 -48.64 -1.22 7.21
N TYR A 195 -47.77 -2.17 6.91
CA TYR A 195 -46.65 -2.54 7.77
C TYR A 195 -45.67 -1.38 7.94
N GLU A 196 -45.32 -0.68 6.85
CA GLU A 196 -44.42 0.46 6.88
C GLU A 196 -44.94 1.64 7.71
N GLU A 197 -46.22 2.00 7.53
CA GLU A 197 -46.82 3.16 8.21
C GLU A 197 -47.13 2.86 9.69
N ASP A 198 -47.70 1.71 9.96
CA ASP A 198 -48.26 1.41 11.29
C ASP A 198 -47.20 0.80 12.24
N PHE A 199 -46.10 0.24 11.71
CA PHE A 199 -45.06 -0.40 12.54
C PHE A 199 -43.63 -0.02 12.15
N GLU A 200 -43.18 -0.18 10.89
CA GLU A 200 -41.77 -0.10 10.50
C GLU A 200 -41.18 1.31 10.76
N ARG A 201 -41.84 2.36 10.31
CA ARG A 201 -41.37 3.73 10.56
C ARG A 201 -41.24 4.09 12.03
N PRO A 202 -42.26 3.85 12.88
CA PRO A 202 -42.15 4.02 14.34
C PRO A 202 -41.02 3.18 14.94
N PHE A 203 -40.86 1.93 14.48
CA PHE A 203 -39.83 1.00 14.94
C PHE A 203 -38.42 1.54 14.62
N LEU A 204 -38.19 1.97 13.39
CA LEU A 204 -36.90 2.55 13.00
C LEU A 204 -36.59 3.84 13.78
N ALA A 205 -37.58 4.70 13.99
CA ALA A 205 -37.43 5.94 14.77
C ALA A 205 -37.07 5.66 16.23
N GLN A 206 -37.78 4.74 16.88
CA GLN A 206 -37.49 4.36 18.27
C GLN A 206 -36.15 3.63 18.39
N SER A 207 -35.78 2.85 17.36
CA SER A 207 -34.49 2.19 17.30
C SER A 207 -33.34 3.19 17.19
N ALA A 208 -33.50 4.23 16.39
CA ALA A 208 -32.52 5.31 16.29
C ALA A 208 -32.30 6.00 17.64
N GLU A 209 -33.38 6.35 18.35
CA GLU A 209 -33.30 6.96 19.68
C GLU A 209 -32.61 6.05 20.71
N PHE A 210 -32.97 4.76 20.71
CA PHE A 210 -32.35 3.77 21.59
C PHE A 210 -30.84 3.67 21.35
N TYR A 211 -30.41 3.51 20.09
CA TYR A 211 -28.98 3.36 19.76
C TYR A 211 -28.19 4.66 19.90
N MET A 212 -28.83 5.82 19.73
CA MET A 212 -28.22 7.10 20.05
C MET A 212 -27.87 7.20 21.54
N MET A 213 -28.79 6.84 22.43
CA MET A 213 -28.50 6.83 23.88
C MET A 213 -27.47 5.77 24.26
N GLU A 214 -27.58 4.57 23.68
CA GLU A 214 -26.64 3.48 23.94
C GLU A 214 -25.23 3.81 23.45
N SER A 215 -25.08 4.49 22.29
CA SER A 215 -23.79 4.92 21.76
C SER A 215 -23.08 5.90 22.70
N GLN A 216 -23.80 6.89 23.23
CA GLN A 216 -23.25 7.84 24.19
C GLN A 216 -22.76 7.16 25.47
N LYS A 217 -23.56 6.23 26.00
CA LYS A 217 -23.20 5.45 27.18
C LYS A 217 -21.97 4.59 26.90
N PHE A 218 -21.94 3.87 25.77
CA PHE A 218 -20.81 3.01 25.42
C PHE A 218 -19.53 3.79 25.21
N LEU A 219 -19.57 4.98 24.61
CA LEU A 219 -18.42 5.84 24.41
C LEU A 219 -17.82 6.36 25.70
N THR A 220 -18.67 6.64 26.71
CA THR A 220 -18.19 7.14 28.02
C THR A 220 -17.63 6.05 28.90
N GLU A 221 -18.16 4.85 28.83
CA GLU A 221 -17.83 3.73 29.74
C GLU A 221 -16.74 2.79 29.21
N ASN A 222 -16.46 2.78 27.90
CA ASN A 222 -15.65 1.75 27.27
C ASN A 222 -14.52 2.32 26.42
N SER A 223 -13.45 1.52 26.28
CA SER A 223 -12.40 1.76 25.31
C SER A 223 -12.88 1.48 23.88
N ALA A 224 -12.20 2.07 22.86
CA ALA A 224 -12.52 1.85 21.45
C ALA A 224 -12.56 0.36 21.07
N CYS A 225 -11.64 -0.45 21.57
CA CYS A 225 -11.61 -1.90 21.31
C CYS A 225 -12.86 -2.63 21.84
N VAL A 226 -13.36 -2.25 23.01
CA VAL A 226 -14.57 -2.82 23.59
C VAL A 226 -15.80 -2.28 22.89
N TYR A 227 -15.79 -0.99 22.57
CA TYR A 227 -16.87 -0.33 21.83
C TYR A 227 -17.15 -1.02 20.49
N ILE A 228 -16.13 -1.20 19.65
CA ILE A 228 -16.30 -1.84 18.33
C ILE A 228 -16.78 -3.30 18.45
N LYS A 229 -16.39 -4.04 19.50
CA LYS A 229 -16.93 -5.39 19.76
C LYS A 229 -18.42 -5.36 20.08
N LYS A 230 -18.83 -4.42 20.92
CA LYS A 230 -20.26 -4.22 21.24
C LYS A 230 -21.07 -3.78 20.03
N VAL A 231 -20.53 -2.90 19.19
CA VAL A 231 -21.18 -2.47 17.95
C VAL A 231 -21.37 -3.65 16.99
N GLU A 232 -20.33 -4.46 16.76
CA GLU A 232 -20.42 -5.67 15.94
C GLU A 232 -21.48 -6.64 16.48
N GLN A 233 -21.52 -6.82 17.79
CA GLN A 233 -22.52 -7.67 18.45
C GLN A 233 -23.95 -7.12 18.24
N ARG A 234 -24.17 -5.80 18.43
CA ARG A 234 -25.49 -5.18 18.24
C ARG A 234 -25.99 -5.27 16.81
N ILE A 235 -25.11 -5.06 15.81
CA ILE A 235 -25.47 -5.21 14.41
C ILE A 235 -25.94 -6.66 14.12
N ASN A 236 -25.20 -7.64 14.63
CA ASN A 236 -25.56 -9.04 14.44
C ASN A 236 -26.87 -9.40 15.16
N GLU A 237 -27.09 -8.92 16.39
CA GLU A 237 -28.32 -9.13 17.15
C GLU A 237 -29.55 -8.56 16.42
N GLU A 238 -29.44 -7.35 15.86
CA GLU A 238 -30.55 -6.74 15.10
C GLU A 238 -30.81 -7.46 13.77
N ALA A 239 -29.77 -7.89 13.07
CA ALA A 239 -29.93 -8.68 11.86
C ALA A 239 -30.60 -10.03 12.16
N GLU A 240 -30.26 -10.71 13.27
CA GLU A 240 -30.93 -11.94 13.71
C GLU A 240 -32.36 -11.69 14.10
N ARG A 241 -32.65 -10.61 14.84
CA ARG A 241 -34.05 -10.25 15.21
C ARG A 241 -34.88 -10.03 13.97
N ALA A 242 -34.37 -9.25 13.01
CA ALA A 242 -35.09 -8.99 11.77
C ALA A 242 -35.44 -10.28 11.03
N LYS A 243 -34.47 -11.18 10.86
CA LYS A 243 -34.71 -12.50 10.23
C LYS A 243 -35.72 -13.37 10.94
N HIS A 244 -35.81 -13.25 12.27
CA HIS A 244 -36.71 -14.11 13.04
C HIS A 244 -38.18 -13.72 12.93
N TYR A 245 -38.47 -12.42 12.96
CA TYR A 245 -39.87 -12.00 13.10
C TYR A 245 -40.26 -10.72 12.35
N LEU A 246 -39.31 -10.01 11.70
CA LEU A 246 -39.63 -8.85 10.87
C LEU A 246 -39.77 -9.25 9.39
N ASP A 247 -40.15 -8.30 8.57
CA ASP A 247 -40.16 -8.44 7.11
C ASP A 247 -38.73 -8.38 6.56
N GLU A 248 -38.48 -9.11 5.47
CA GLU A 248 -37.16 -9.26 4.88
C GLU A 248 -36.49 -7.91 4.54
N PHE A 249 -37.24 -6.96 4.03
CA PHE A 249 -36.72 -5.63 3.67
C PHE A 249 -36.38 -4.76 4.89
N THR A 250 -36.97 -5.04 6.04
CA THR A 250 -36.70 -4.29 7.29
C THR A 250 -35.31 -4.60 7.84
N GLU A 251 -34.72 -5.77 7.52
CA GLU A 251 -33.36 -6.14 7.96
C GLU A 251 -32.35 -5.11 7.53
N GLU A 252 -32.35 -4.74 6.24
CA GLU A 252 -31.39 -3.75 5.72
C GLU A 252 -31.59 -2.37 6.37
N LEU A 253 -32.86 -1.94 6.54
CA LEU A 253 -33.17 -0.63 7.10
C LEU A 253 -32.76 -0.51 8.56
N ILE A 254 -33.02 -1.52 9.39
CA ILE A 254 -32.64 -1.49 10.80
C ILE A 254 -31.12 -1.55 10.97
N VAL A 255 -30.42 -2.35 10.16
CA VAL A 255 -28.95 -2.39 10.17
C VAL A 255 -28.36 -1.05 9.80
N GLN A 256 -28.90 -0.35 8.78
CA GLN A 256 -28.47 1.01 8.42
C GLN A 256 -28.68 2.02 9.56
N VAL A 257 -29.79 1.92 10.29
CA VAL A 257 -30.04 2.77 11.46
C VAL A 257 -29.00 2.51 12.56
N VAL A 258 -28.70 1.25 12.86
CA VAL A 258 -27.70 0.86 13.86
C VAL A 258 -26.32 1.37 13.45
N GLU A 259 -25.93 1.16 12.21
CA GLU A 259 -24.65 1.62 11.66
C GLU A 259 -24.54 3.14 11.71
N LYS A 260 -25.61 3.86 11.39
CA LYS A 260 -25.63 5.31 11.47
C LYS A 260 -25.42 5.81 12.90
N GLU A 261 -26.20 5.30 13.85
CA GLU A 261 -26.18 5.81 15.23
C GLU A 261 -24.94 5.34 16.01
N LEU A 262 -24.44 4.11 15.78
CA LEU A 262 -23.28 3.58 16.50
C LEU A 262 -21.95 3.87 15.81
N ILE A 263 -21.89 4.01 14.48
CA ILE A 263 -20.63 4.22 13.76
C ILE A 263 -20.56 5.59 13.13
N THR A 264 -21.48 5.92 12.20
CA THR A 264 -21.36 7.13 11.37
C THR A 264 -21.30 8.42 12.19
N ASN A 265 -22.15 8.55 13.19
CA ASN A 265 -22.21 9.74 14.04
C ASN A 265 -20.97 9.93 14.93
N HIS A 266 -20.19 8.87 15.15
CA HIS A 266 -19.07 8.84 16.10
C HIS A 266 -17.73 8.41 15.49
N MET A 267 -17.62 8.37 14.16
CA MET A 267 -16.42 7.85 13.47
C MET A 267 -15.12 8.48 13.98
N LYS A 268 -15.05 9.81 14.02
CA LYS A 268 -13.84 10.52 14.49
C LYS A 268 -13.54 10.23 15.94
N THR A 269 -14.56 10.26 16.80
CA THR A 269 -14.41 10.02 18.24
C THR A 269 -13.86 8.62 18.51
N ILE A 270 -14.33 7.60 17.79
CA ILE A 270 -13.88 6.21 17.94
C ILE A 270 -12.43 6.06 17.46
N VAL A 271 -12.09 6.66 16.32
CA VAL A 271 -10.76 6.57 15.71
C VAL A 271 -9.70 7.30 16.54
N GLU A 272 -10.05 8.49 17.06
CA GLU A 272 -9.14 9.38 17.78
C GLU A 272 -9.16 9.16 19.31
N MET A 273 -9.93 8.20 19.82
CA MET A 273 -10.08 7.96 21.25
C MET A 273 -8.73 7.78 21.94
N GLU A 274 -8.47 8.57 22.98
CA GLU A 274 -7.23 8.50 23.74
C GLU A 274 -6.99 7.11 24.34
N ASN A 275 -5.75 6.63 24.28
CA ASN A 275 -5.28 5.35 24.83
C ASN A 275 -6.01 4.07 24.33
N SER A 276 -6.88 4.18 23.34
CA SER A 276 -7.61 3.01 22.81
C SER A 276 -7.97 3.10 21.34
N GLY A 277 -7.86 4.26 20.69
CA GLY A 277 -8.16 4.47 19.28
C GLY A 277 -7.14 3.82 18.32
N VAL A 278 -7.24 4.16 17.05
CA VAL A 278 -6.43 3.57 15.97
C VAL A 278 -4.93 3.73 16.24
N VAL A 279 -4.48 4.90 16.68
CA VAL A 279 -3.06 5.15 17.00
C VAL A 279 -2.56 4.21 18.11
N HIS A 280 -3.36 4.00 19.15
CA HIS A 280 -3.02 3.06 20.22
C HIS A 280 -2.98 1.60 19.71
N MET A 281 -3.91 1.21 18.87
CA MET A 281 -3.92 -0.13 18.26
C MET A 281 -2.70 -0.36 17.38
N LEU A 282 -2.27 0.64 16.60
CA LEU A 282 -1.05 0.59 15.77
C LEU A 282 0.21 0.49 16.61
N LYS A 283 0.33 1.28 17.70
CA LYS A 283 1.47 1.25 18.63
C LYS A 283 1.62 -0.12 19.30
N ASN A 284 0.52 -0.73 19.71
CA ASN A 284 0.49 -2.01 20.43
C ASN A 284 0.28 -3.22 19.52
N GLN A 285 0.33 -3.06 18.21
CA GLN A 285 0.19 -4.13 17.20
C GLN A 285 -1.09 -5.00 17.39
N LYS A 286 -2.21 -4.37 17.74
CA LYS A 286 -3.51 -5.04 17.90
C LYS A 286 -4.18 -5.29 16.55
N THR A 287 -3.65 -6.24 15.80
CA THR A 287 -4.09 -6.54 14.43
C THR A 287 -5.54 -6.96 14.33
N GLU A 288 -6.05 -7.74 15.30
CA GLU A 288 -7.45 -8.21 15.32
C GLU A 288 -8.45 -7.06 15.55
N ASP A 289 -8.14 -6.14 16.48
CA ASP A 289 -9.01 -4.99 16.75
C ASP A 289 -9.01 -4.02 15.56
N LEU A 290 -7.85 -3.81 14.91
CA LEU A 290 -7.77 -3.05 13.67
C LEU A 290 -8.57 -3.70 12.53
N ALA A 291 -8.50 -5.03 12.38
CA ALA A 291 -9.26 -5.76 11.39
C ALA A 291 -10.77 -5.66 11.64
N ARG A 292 -11.20 -5.70 12.91
CA ARG A 292 -12.60 -5.50 13.28
C ARG A 292 -13.06 -4.07 12.97
N MET A 293 -12.25 -3.07 13.31
CA MET A 293 -12.53 -1.68 12.97
C MET A 293 -12.65 -1.50 11.46
N PHE A 294 -11.72 -2.05 10.68
CA PHE A 294 -11.78 -2.01 9.23
C PHE A 294 -13.08 -2.60 8.68
N ARG A 295 -13.50 -3.79 9.15
CA ARG A 295 -14.74 -4.43 8.70
C ARG A 295 -15.98 -3.57 8.99
N LEU A 296 -16.04 -2.99 10.19
CA LEU A 296 -17.16 -2.14 10.60
C LEU A 296 -17.19 -0.81 9.84
N PHE A 297 -16.05 -0.15 9.71
CA PHE A 297 -15.98 1.13 9.01
C PHE A 297 -16.14 0.99 7.49
N ASN A 298 -15.83 -0.17 6.92
CA ASN A 298 -16.10 -0.46 5.50
C ASN A 298 -17.60 -0.54 5.17
N ARG A 299 -18.46 -0.72 6.17
CA ARG A 299 -19.91 -0.81 6.00
C ARG A 299 -20.57 0.57 5.86
N VAL A 300 -19.92 1.63 6.31
CA VAL A 300 -20.47 3.00 6.33
C VAL A 300 -19.76 3.91 5.34
N GLN A 301 -20.52 4.84 4.77
CA GLN A 301 -19.97 5.83 3.86
C GLN A 301 -18.92 6.69 4.59
N GLU A 302 -17.79 7.02 3.92
CA GLU A 302 -16.67 7.78 4.48
C GLU A 302 -15.92 7.11 5.65
N GLY A 303 -16.38 5.93 6.12
CA GLY A 303 -15.77 5.25 7.26
C GLY A 303 -14.31 4.88 7.01
N LEU A 304 -14.01 4.23 5.90
CA LEU A 304 -12.62 3.87 5.53
C LEU A 304 -11.74 5.10 5.39
N LYS A 305 -12.26 6.19 4.82
CA LYS A 305 -11.49 7.42 4.65
C LYS A 305 -11.03 8.01 5.98
N THR A 306 -11.91 8.02 6.98
CA THR A 306 -11.58 8.51 8.33
C THR A 306 -10.46 7.66 8.97
N VAL A 307 -10.50 6.34 8.81
CA VAL A 307 -9.45 5.45 9.32
C VAL A 307 -8.14 5.67 8.55
N VAL A 308 -8.20 5.78 7.22
CA VAL A 308 -7.04 6.05 6.35
C VAL A 308 -6.35 7.36 6.74
N GLU A 309 -7.11 8.43 6.98
CA GLU A 309 -6.58 9.74 7.39
C GLU A 309 -5.82 9.65 8.73
N CYS A 310 -6.39 8.96 9.71
CA CYS A 310 -5.73 8.76 11.02
C CYS A 310 -4.45 7.90 10.90
N VAL A 311 -4.50 6.80 10.16
CA VAL A 311 -3.34 5.94 9.93
C VAL A 311 -2.25 6.69 9.17
N SER A 312 -2.62 7.49 8.16
CA SER A 312 -1.70 8.35 7.41
C SER A 312 -1.02 9.37 8.30
N GLN A 313 -1.78 10.07 9.13
CA GLN A 313 -1.20 11.04 10.05
C GLN A 313 -0.16 10.38 10.96
N TYR A 314 -0.51 9.25 11.56
CA TYR A 314 0.41 8.50 12.43
C TYR A 314 1.65 8.02 11.68
N LEU A 315 1.50 7.47 10.46
CA LEU A 315 2.62 7.03 9.64
C LEU A 315 3.55 8.21 9.28
N ARG A 316 2.98 9.35 8.91
CA ARG A 316 3.76 10.57 8.61
C ARG A 316 4.52 11.11 9.82
N GLU A 317 3.92 11.08 11.00
CA GLU A 317 4.59 11.48 12.24
C GLU A 317 5.77 10.56 12.54
N GLN A 318 5.57 9.24 12.46
CA GLN A 318 6.64 8.26 12.67
C GLN A 318 7.74 8.39 11.60
N GLY A 319 7.36 8.52 10.34
CA GLY A 319 8.31 8.70 9.23
C GLY A 319 9.11 10.00 9.34
N LYS A 320 8.46 11.11 9.69
CA LYS A 320 9.14 12.39 9.92
C LYS A 320 10.12 12.31 11.09
N ALA A 321 9.74 11.70 12.21
CA ALA A 321 10.63 11.52 13.35
C ALA A 321 11.90 10.78 12.93
N LEU A 322 11.80 9.66 12.21
CA LEU A 322 12.95 8.89 11.71
C LEU A 322 13.83 9.69 10.75
N VAL A 323 13.23 10.55 9.92
CA VAL A 323 13.95 11.29 8.88
C VAL A 323 14.61 12.57 9.42
N THR A 324 14.03 13.21 10.46
CA THR A 324 14.51 14.48 11.03
C THR A 324 15.45 14.31 12.21
N GLU A 325 15.32 13.23 13.00
CA GLU A 325 16.20 12.97 14.17
C GLU A 325 17.70 12.85 13.81
N GLU A 326 18.02 12.61 12.53
CA GLU A 326 19.41 12.47 12.07
C GLU A 326 20.15 13.77 11.73
N ASP A 327 19.50 14.92 11.76
CA ASP A 327 20.19 16.20 11.52
C ASP A 327 21.21 16.57 12.65
N GLY A 328 21.26 15.81 13.73
CA GLY A 328 22.20 15.95 14.82
C GLY A 328 23.64 15.41 14.59
N GLY A 329 24.03 15.07 13.36
CA GLY A 329 25.43 14.89 12.96
C GLY A 329 26.10 13.55 13.30
N LYS A 330 25.40 12.52 13.78
CA LYS A 330 25.95 11.19 14.08
C LYS A 330 25.09 10.02 13.56
N GLY A 331 24.07 10.25 12.76
CA GLY A 331 23.23 9.19 12.22
C GLY A 331 24.02 8.27 11.27
N ASP A 332 23.97 6.96 11.54
CA ASP A 332 24.54 5.96 10.64
C ASP A 332 23.56 5.74 9.48
N ALA A 333 24.01 5.92 8.25
CA ALA A 333 23.21 5.72 7.04
C ALA A 333 22.56 4.32 6.97
N LEU A 334 23.22 3.31 7.58
CA LEU A 334 22.69 1.95 7.62
C LEU A 334 21.48 1.84 8.55
N SER A 335 21.57 2.45 9.74
CA SER A 335 20.47 2.48 10.70
C SER A 335 19.26 3.25 10.16
N PHE A 336 19.49 4.36 9.47
CA PHE A 336 18.44 5.14 8.82
C PHE A 336 17.61 4.30 7.85
N VAL A 337 18.26 3.62 6.92
CA VAL A 337 17.55 2.78 5.93
C VAL A 337 16.90 1.58 6.60
N GLN A 338 17.56 0.95 7.57
CA GLN A 338 17.02 -0.18 8.31
C GLN A 338 15.74 0.20 9.05
N ASN A 339 15.73 1.32 9.77
CA ASN A 339 14.54 1.82 10.46
C ASN A 339 13.37 2.09 9.52
N LEU A 340 13.64 2.60 8.31
CA LEU A 340 12.62 2.79 7.28
C LEU A 340 12.07 1.47 6.75
N LEU A 341 12.93 0.47 6.57
CA LEU A 341 12.51 -0.88 6.16
C LEU A 341 11.65 -1.53 7.25
N ASP A 342 12.03 -1.41 8.51
CA ASP A 342 11.29 -1.95 9.65
C ASP A 342 9.92 -1.26 9.79
N LEU A 343 9.87 0.07 9.58
CA LEU A 343 8.61 0.82 9.53
C LEU A 343 7.72 0.32 8.39
N LYS A 344 8.30 0.10 7.20
CA LYS A 344 7.57 -0.40 6.04
C LYS A 344 7.01 -1.81 6.28
N ASP A 345 7.82 -2.72 6.78
CA ASP A 345 7.42 -4.08 7.12
C ASP A 345 6.27 -4.10 8.13
N ARG A 346 6.31 -3.23 9.14
CA ARG A 346 5.24 -3.08 10.14
C ARG A 346 3.93 -2.62 9.51
N PHE A 347 3.97 -1.63 8.61
CA PHE A 347 2.75 -1.14 7.95
C PHE A 347 2.26 -2.10 6.87
N ASP A 348 3.13 -2.85 6.20
CA ASP A 348 2.74 -3.92 5.30
C ASP A 348 2.06 -5.07 6.07
N HIS A 349 2.55 -5.38 7.27
CA HIS A 349 1.87 -6.34 8.13
C HIS A 349 0.44 -5.91 8.45
N PHE A 350 0.20 -4.64 8.83
CA PHE A 350 -1.16 -4.12 9.03
C PHE A 350 -1.99 -4.14 7.75
N LEU A 351 -1.38 -3.78 6.62
CA LEU A 351 -2.07 -3.78 5.32
C LEU A 351 -2.67 -5.16 4.99
N TYR A 352 -1.89 -6.21 5.17
CA TYR A 352 -2.34 -7.56 4.78
C TYR A 352 -3.16 -8.26 5.87
N HIS A 353 -2.85 -8.07 7.14
CA HIS A 353 -3.50 -8.79 8.24
C HIS A 353 -4.68 -8.04 8.86
N SER A 354 -4.70 -6.72 8.79
CA SER A 354 -5.78 -5.90 9.36
C SER A 354 -6.68 -5.27 8.31
N PHE A 355 -6.11 -4.79 7.20
CA PHE A 355 -6.83 -4.04 6.16
C PHE A 355 -7.07 -4.85 4.88
N ASN A 356 -6.87 -6.16 4.92
CA ASN A 356 -7.14 -7.10 3.83
C ASN A 356 -6.57 -6.68 2.46
N GLY A 357 -5.44 -5.98 2.45
CA GLY A 357 -4.80 -5.52 1.23
C GLY A 357 -5.55 -4.40 0.48
N GLU A 358 -6.47 -3.69 1.16
CA GLU A 358 -7.32 -2.67 0.55
C GLU A 358 -6.49 -1.60 -0.19
N ARG A 359 -6.95 -1.27 -1.41
CA ARG A 359 -6.24 -0.37 -2.34
C ARG A 359 -5.98 1.02 -1.76
N GLN A 360 -6.95 1.58 -1.01
CA GLN A 360 -6.82 2.91 -0.42
C GLN A 360 -5.67 2.97 0.59
N PHE A 361 -5.55 1.96 1.47
CA PHE A 361 -4.44 1.86 2.43
C PHE A 361 -3.10 1.64 1.74
N LYS A 362 -3.06 0.83 0.69
CA LYS A 362 -1.84 0.61 -0.10
C LYS A 362 -1.35 1.90 -0.77
N GLN A 363 -2.26 2.67 -1.35
CA GLN A 363 -1.94 3.96 -1.98
C GLN A 363 -1.52 5.00 -0.95
N MET A 364 -2.18 5.06 0.20
CA MET A 364 -1.83 5.94 1.30
C MET A 364 -0.43 5.66 1.81
N ILE A 365 -0.10 4.39 2.13
CA ILE A 365 1.23 4.00 2.60
C ILE A 365 2.30 4.40 1.58
N ALA A 366 2.08 4.14 0.29
CA ALA A 366 3.01 4.52 -0.77
C ALA A 366 3.22 6.04 -0.85
N GLY A 367 2.13 6.83 -0.80
CA GLY A 367 2.20 8.29 -0.85
C GLY A 367 2.87 8.90 0.38
N ASP A 368 2.64 8.34 1.56
CA ASP A 368 3.24 8.82 2.80
C ASP A 368 4.74 8.52 2.86
N PHE A 369 5.16 7.31 2.42
CA PHE A 369 6.58 6.98 2.28
C PHE A 369 7.28 7.89 1.26
N GLU A 370 6.65 8.16 0.12
CA GLU A 370 7.16 9.12 -0.85
C GLU A 370 7.30 10.53 -0.24
N TYR A 371 6.33 10.94 0.56
CA TYR A 371 6.35 12.26 1.20
C TYR A 371 7.53 12.41 2.17
N PHE A 372 7.65 11.58 3.20
CA PHE A 372 8.66 11.83 4.23
C PHE A 372 10.07 11.38 3.83
N LEU A 373 10.22 10.37 2.95
CA LEU A 373 11.53 9.94 2.46
C LEU A 373 12.27 11.07 1.72
N ASN A 374 11.52 11.87 0.97
CA ASN A 374 12.08 12.98 0.17
C ASN A 374 12.25 14.29 0.97
N LEU A 375 11.85 14.35 2.24
CA LEU A 375 12.18 15.48 3.12
C LEU A 375 13.67 15.53 3.44
N ASN A 376 14.33 14.38 3.58
CA ASN A 376 15.76 14.31 3.82
C ASN A 376 16.53 14.29 2.49
N ARG A 377 17.31 15.34 2.24
CA ARG A 377 18.14 15.46 1.03
C ARG A 377 19.25 14.39 0.92
N LYS A 378 19.58 13.71 2.03
CA LYS A 378 20.60 12.65 2.07
C LYS A 378 20.04 11.26 1.73
N SER A 379 18.72 11.11 1.62
CA SER A 379 18.07 9.80 1.35
C SER A 379 18.64 9.05 0.14
N PRO A 380 18.92 9.68 -1.03
CA PRO A 380 19.53 8.99 -2.16
C PRO A 380 20.92 8.44 -1.85
N GLU A 381 21.76 9.23 -1.15
CA GLU A 381 23.10 8.81 -0.71
C GLU A 381 23.03 7.66 0.28
N TYR A 382 22.19 7.78 1.32
CA TYR A 382 22.04 6.77 2.36
C TYR A 382 21.53 5.44 1.81
N LEU A 383 20.55 5.50 0.90
CA LEU A 383 20.05 4.29 0.24
C LEU A 383 21.15 3.62 -0.60
N SER A 384 21.96 4.41 -1.32
CA SER A 384 23.10 3.91 -2.09
C SER A 384 24.19 3.30 -1.19
N LEU A 385 24.48 3.91 -0.03
CA LEU A 385 25.43 3.39 0.96
C LEU A 385 24.93 2.07 1.58
N PHE A 386 23.64 1.96 1.85
CA PHE A 386 23.04 0.73 2.38
C PHE A 386 23.17 -0.42 1.39
N VAL A 387 22.86 -0.18 0.11
CA VAL A 387 23.04 -1.18 -0.96
C VAL A 387 24.52 -1.55 -1.10
N ASP A 388 25.44 -0.58 -1.03
CA ASP A 388 26.88 -0.81 -1.08
C ASP A 388 27.37 -1.71 0.07
N ASP A 389 26.86 -1.49 1.28
CA ASP A 389 27.20 -2.31 2.44
C ASP A 389 26.74 -3.76 2.25
N LYS A 390 25.52 -4.00 1.76
CA LYS A 390 24.98 -5.35 1.53
C LYS A 390 25.70 -6.09 0.39
N LEU A 391 26.23 -5.39 -0.61
CA LEU A 391 26.93 -5.97 -1.75
C LEU A 391 28.46 -6.12 -1.54
N LYS A 392 29.02 -5.62 -0.44
CA LYS A 392 30.44 -5.79 -0.12
C LYS A 392 30.77 -7.13 0.49
N LYS A 393 31.94 -7.72 0.14
CA LYS A 393 32.51 -8.88 0.80
C LYS A 393 32.75 -8.60 2.28
N GLY A 394 32.28 -9.49 3.14
CA GLY A 394 32.52 -9.41 4.60
C GLY A 394 31.29 -9.08 5.42
N VAL A 395 30.10 -9.05 4.84
CA VAL A 395 28.84 -9.05 5.60
C VAL A 395 28.75 -10.41 6.32
N LYS A 396 29.13 -10.42 7.59
CA LYS A 396 29.12 -11.63 8.40
C LYS A 396 27.68 -12.06 8.68
N GLY A 397 27.36 -13.31 8.31
CA GLY A 397 26.17 -14.00 8.79
C GLY A 397 24.92 -13.92 7.91
N MET A 398 25.01 -13.37 6.69
CA MET A 398 23.88 -13.39 5.74
C MET A 398 24.16 -14.30 4.55
N THR A 399 23.17 -15.09 4.15
CA THR A 399 23.17 -15.87 2.93
C THR A 399 22.89 -14.99 1.71
N GLU A 400 23.22 -15.47 0.49
CA GLU A 400 22.90 -14.73 -0.74
C GLU A 400 21.38 -14.49 -0.90
N GLN A 401 20.57 -15.44 -0.47
CA GLN A 401 19.10 -15.31 -0.50
C GLN A 401 18.60 -14.22 0.45
N GLU A 402 19.15 -14.12 1.66
CA GLU A 402 18.79 -13.07 2.61
C GLU A 402 19.22 -11.68 2.10
N ILE A 403 20.39 -11.59 1.47
CA ILE A 403 20.84 -10.35 0.81
C ILE A 403 19.86 -9.95 -0.29
N GLU A 404 19.43 -10.91 -1.11
CA GLU A 404 18.46 -10.64 -2.19
C GLU A 404 17.14 -10.13 -1.66
N GLN A 405 16.59 -10.73 -0.60
CA GLN A 405 15.35 -10.27 0.05
C GLN A 405 15.48 -8.85 0.61
N VAL A 406 16.60 -8.52 1.24
CA VAL A 406 16.86 -7.16 1.73
C VAL A 406 16.97 -6.17 0.58
N LEU A 407 17.61 -6.55 -0.52
CA LEU A 407 17.69 -5.70 -1.71
C LEU A 407 16.32 -5.49 -2.36
N ASP A 408 15.45 -6.51 -2.41
CA ASP A 408 14.08 -6.37 -2.88
C ASP A 408 13.28 -5.36 -2.05
N LYS A 409 13.37 -5.44 -0.74
CA LYS A 409 12.75 -4.46 0.16
C LYS A 409 13.34 -3.05 -0.04
N THR A 410 14.65 -2.96 -0.25
CA THR A 410 15.32 -1.69 -0.53
C THR A 410 14.85 -1.08 -1.85
N MET A 411 14.57 -1.92 -2.86
CA MET A 411 14.00 -1.46 -4.14
C MET A 411 12.59 -0.89 -3.98
N VAL A 412 11.81 -1.35 -3.00
CA VAL A 412 10.52 -0.73 -2.67
C VAL A 412 10.71 0.71 -2.19
N LEU A 413 11.69 0.96 -1.30
CA LEU A 413 12.02 2.32 -0.87
C LEU A 413 12.56 3.18 -2.03
N PHE A 414 13.37 2.58 -2.91
CA PHE A 414 13.89 3.25 -4.10
C PHE A 414 12.77 3.76 -5.03
N ARG A 415 11.64 3.03 -5.14
CA ARG A 415 10.46 3.49 -5.91
C ARG A 415 9.91 4.83 -5.43
N TYR A 416 9.94 5.06 -4.11
CA TYR A 416 9.45 6.29 -3.48
C TYR A 416 10.41 7.47 -3.59
N LEU A 417 11.66 7.22 -4.03
CA LEU A 417 12.66 8.24 -4.18
C LEU A 417 12.38 9.12 -5.42
N GLN A 418 12.37 10.44 -5.27
CA GLN A 418 12.16 11.37 -6.38
C GLN A 418 13.45 11.62 -7.15
N GLU A 419 14.59 11.75 -6.47
CA GLU A 419 15.90 12.01 -7.07
C GLU A 419 16.67 10.71 -7.37
N LYS A 420 16.16 9.91 -8.31
CA LYS A 420 16.77 8.62 -8.70
C LYS A 420 18.08 8.78 -9.44
N ASP A 421 18.27 9.88 -10.18
CA ASP A 421 19.51 10.25 -10.86
C ASP A 421 20.66 10.54 -9.87
N LEU A 422 20.34 11.16 -8.74
CA LEU A 422 21.30 11.36 -7.67
C LEU A 422 21.73 10.03 -7.02
N PHE A 423 20.77 9.13 -6.80
CA PHE A 423 21.08 7.77 -6.38
C PHE A 423 21.97 7.04 -7.38
N GLU A 424 21.67 7.12 -8.70
CA GLU A 424 22.50 6.51 -9.76
C GLU A 424 23.95 6.95 -9.65
N ARG A 425 24.18 8.24 -9.45
CA ARG A 425 25.53 8.80 -9.36
C ARG A 425 26.31 8.24 -8.17
N TYR A 426 25.69 8.17 -6.97
CA TYR A 426 26.31 7.56 -5.80
C TYR A 426 26.52 6.05 -5.98
N TYR A 427 25.52 5.35 -6.47
CA TYR A 427 25.60 3.92 -6.72
C TYR A 427 26.70 3.57 -7.72
N LYS A 428 26.84 4.35 -8.79
CA LYS A 428 27.89 4.21 -9.80
C LYS A 428 29.30 4.36 -9.19
N GLN A 429 29.49 5.31 -8.28
CA GLN A 429 30.77 5.47 -7.57
C GLN A 429 31.07 4.26 -6.66
N HIS A 430 30.09 3.76 -5.95
CA HIS A 430 30.24 2.60 -5.07
C HIS A 430 30.51 1.33 -5.88
N LEU A 431 29.74 1.11 -6.94
CA LEU A 431 29.94 -0.03 -7.85
C LEU A 431 31.35 -0.01 -8.47
N ALA A 432 31.81 1.13 -8.93
CA ALA A 432 33.17 1.28 -9.47
C ALA A 432 34.24 0.84 -8.46
N LYS A 433 34.11 1.29 -7.21
CA LYS A 433 35.03 0.88 -6.12
C LYS A 433 34.94 -0.62 -5.83
N ARG A 434 33.76 -1.21 -5.81
CA ARG A 434 33.61 -2.66 -5.57
C ARG A 434 34.22 -3.49 -6.68
N LEU A 435 33.96 -3.14 -7.94
CA LEU A 435 34.48 -3.85 -9.10
C LEU A 435 36.01 -3.76 -9.21
N LEU A 436 36.58 -2.54 -9.10
CA LEU A 436 38.02 -2.32 -9.23
C LEU A 436 38.83 -2.97 -8.09
N LEU A 437 38.27 -3.00 -6.87
CA LEU A 437 38.92 -3.57 -5.70
C LEU A 437 38.56 -5.04 -5.44
N ASN A 438 37.79 -5.69 -6.31
CA ASN A 438 37.27 -7.06 -6.14
C ASN A 438 36.58 -7.29 -4.77
N LYS A 439 35.81 -6.30 -4.32
CA LYS A 439 35.11 -6.31 -3.02
C LYS A 439 33.65 -6.71 -3.09
N SER A 440 33.13 -7.04 -4.26
CA SER A 440 31.74 -7.52 -4.42
C SER A 440 31.56 -8.90 -3.82
N VAL A 441 30.39 -9.18 -3.21
CA VAL A 441 30.04 -10.50 -2.67
C VAL A 441 30.10 -11.54 -3.79
N SER A 442 29.33 -11.33 -4.86
CA SER A 442 29.38 -12.12 -6.09
C SER A 442 29.04 -11.24 -7.29
N ASP A 443 29.49 -11.67 -8.48
CA ASP A 443 29.14 -10.97 -9.74
C ASP A 443 27.65 -11.13 -10.07
N ASP A 444 27.05 -12.22 -9.65
CA ASP A 444 25.63 -12.50 -9.90
C ASP A 444 24.72 -11.64 -9.02
N SER A 445 25.08 -11.37 -7.76
CA SER A 445 24.36 -10.44 -6.90
C SER A 445 24.38 -9.01 -7.44
N GLU A 446 25.53 -8.58 -8.01
CA GLU A 446 25.65 -7.25 -8.65
C GLU A 446 24.79 -7.16 -9.92
N LYS A 447 24.86 -8.19 -10.80
CA LYS A 447 24.02 -8.25 -12.01
C LYS A 447 22.53 -8.27 -11.68
N ASN A 448 22.14 -9.01 -10.62
CA ASN A 448 20.76 -9.07 -10.15
C ASN A 448 20.29 -7.68 -9.68
N MET A 449 21.10 -6.97 -8.89
CA MET A 449 20.79 -5.58 -8.48
C MET A 449 20.61 -4.64 -9.67
N ILE A 450 21.50 -4.72 -10.69
CA ILE A 450 21.37 -3.91 -11.91
C ILE A 450 20.12 -4.28 -12.70
N SER A 451 19.76 -5.58 -12.75
CA SER A 451 18.52 -6.04 -13.38
C SER A 451 17.29 -5.47 -12.68
N LYS A 452 17.27 -5.42 -11.34
CA LYS A 452 16.20 -4.77 -10.57
C LYS A 452 16.10 -3.27 -10.90
N LEU A 453 17.22 -2.55 -10.92
CA LEU A 453 17.26 -1.14 -11.33
C LEU A 453 16.78 -0.93 -12.77
N LYS A 454 17.13 -1.84 -13.68
CA LYS A 454 16.70 -1.82 -15.08
C LYS A 454 15.19 -1.98 -15.22
N THR A 455 14.60 -2.86 -14.44
CA THR A 455 13.14 -3.08 -14.39
C THR A 455 12.41 -1.83 -13.92
N GLU A 456 12.93 -1.12 -12.93
CA GLU A 456 12.32 0.08 -12.35
C GLU A 456 12.51 1.35 -13.19
N CYS A 457 13.71 1.57 -13.73
CA CYS A 457 14.08 2.82 -14.39
C CYS A 457 14.35 2.69 -15.90
N GLY A 458 14.39 1.47 -16.42
CA GLY A 458 14.67 1.19 -17.83
C GLY A 458 16.15 1.10 -18.18
N CYS A 459 16.42 0.66 -19.42
CA CYS A 459 17.78 0.32 -19.87
C CYS A 459 18.72 1.53 -19.99
N GLN A 460 18.19 2.75 -20.21
CA GLN A 460 19.05 3.94 -20.29
C GLN A 460 19.70 4.26 -18.94
N PHE A 461 18.97 4.06 -17.84
CA PHE A 461 19.50 4.26 -16.49
C PHE A 461 20.64 3.31 -16.18
N THR A 462 20.56 2.06 -16.60
CA THR A 462 21.54 1.01 -16.28
C THR A 462 22.64 0.85 -17.32
N SER A 463 22.56 1.50 -18.48
CA SER A 463 23.50 1.28 -19.59
C SER A 463 24.96 1.52 -19.22
N LYS A 464 25.24 2.55 -18.42
CA LYS A 464 26.60 2.85 -17.93
C LYS A 464 27.07 1.81 -16.92
N LEU A 465 26.19 1.33 -16.04
CA LEU A 465 26.47 0.29 -15.04
C LEU A 465 26.76 -1.06 -15.72
N GLU A 466 25.95 -1.44 -16.71
CA GLU A 466 26.18 -2.63 -17.53
C GLU A 466 27.49 -2.52 -18.33
N GLY A 467 27.81 -1.31 -18.84
CA GLY A 467 29.07 -1.02 -19.51
C GLY A 467 30.28 -1.26 -18.63
N MET A 468 30.21 -0.92 -17.34
CA MET A 468 31.29 -1.18 -16.38
C MET A 468 31.57 -2.68 -16.22
N PHE A 469 30.52 -3.52 -16.16
CA PHE A 469 30.70 -5.00 -16.14
C PHE A 469 31.32 -5.52 -17.42
N LYS A 470 30.89 -5.00 -18.56
CA LYS A 470 31.46 -5.39 -19.86
C LYS A 470 32.95 -5.02 -19.93
N ASP A 471 33.34 -3.84 -19.46
CA ASP A 471 34.74 -3.42 -19.41
C ASP A 471 35.56 -4.36 -18.51
N MET A 472 35.04 -4.79 -17.37
CA MET A 472 35.73 -5.75 -16.49
C MET A 472 35.99 -7.08 -17.18
N SER A 473 34.97 -7.63 -17.85
CA SER A 473 35.08 -8.89 -18.60
C SER A 473 36.06 -8.78 -19.74
N VAL A 474 35.97 -7.71 -20.57
CA VAL A 474 36.88 -7.46 -21.68
C VAL A 474 38.32 -7.22 -21.18
N SER A 475 38.50 -6.54 -20.04
CA SER A 475 39.81 -6.33 -19.44
C SER A 475 40.48 -7.64 -19.03
N ASN A 476 39.73 -8.63 -18.51
CA ASN A 476 40.28 -9.93 -18.17
C ASN A 476 40.84 -10.64 -19.42
N THR A 477 40.04 -10.70 -20.49
CA THR A 477 40.47 -11.29 -21.77
C THR A 477 41.68 -10.59 -22.33
N MET A 478 41.69 -9.26 -22.28
CA MET A 478 42.81 -8.42 -22.75
C MET A 478 44.11 -8.69 -21.97
N MET A 479 43.99 -8.91 -20.67
CA MET A 479 45.16 -9.22 -19.84
C MET A 479 45.73 -10.59 -20.13
N ASP A 480 44.89 -11.60 -20.39
CA ASP A 480 45.35 -12.94 -20.77
C ASP A 480 46.08 -12.92 -22.12
N GLU A 481 45.54 -12.15 -23.07
CA GLU A 481 46.22 -11.94 -24.37
C GLU A 481 47.55 -11.15 -24.20
N PHE A 482 47.58 -10.15 -23.34
CA PHE A 482 48.84 -9.39 -23.06
C PHE A 482 49.88 -10.30 -22.40
N LYS A 483 49.53 -11.12 -21.42
CA LYS A 483 50.46 -12.09 -20.81
C LYS A 483 51.04 -13.03 -21.85
N THR A 484 50.18 -13.55 -22.74
CA THR A 484 50.63 -14.40 -23.85
C THR A 484 51.61 -13.66 -24.78
N HIS A 485 51.33 -12.41 -25.14
CA HIS A 485 52.18 -11.55 -25.95
C HIS A 485 53.56 -11.28 -25.28
N VAL A 486 53.56 -10.99 -23.97
CA VAL A 486 54.77 -10.81 -23.17
C VAL A 486 55.68 -12.03 -23.23
N LEU A 487 55.08 -13.22 -23.10
CA LEU A 487 55.83 -14.49 -23.19
C LEU A 487 56.38 -14.74 -24.58
N MET A 488 55.61 -14.52 -25.65
CA MET A 488 56.02 -14.75 -27.04
C MET A 488 57.10 -13.77 -27.50
N CYS A 489 56.95 -12.47 -27.11
CA CYS A 489 57.88 -11.43 -27.55
C CYS A 489 59.05 -11.19 -26.57
N SER A 490 59.16 -11.97 -25.50
CA SER A 490 60.16 -11.84 -24.42
C SER A 490 60.27 -10.38 -23.91
N THR A 491 59.14 -9.70 -23.79
CA THR A 491 59.06 -8.28 -23.37
C THR A 491 59.49 -8.15 -21.92
N ASN A 492 60.47 -7.32 -21.61
CA ASN A 492 60.93 -7.08 -20.26
C ASN A 492 59.97 -6.14 -19.53
N LEU A 493 59.35 -6.60 -18.46
CA LEU A 493 58.45 -5.81 -17.58
C LEU A 493 59.17 -5.30 -16.32
N TYR A 494 60.53 -5.34 -16.29
CA TYR A 494 61.36 -4.80 -15.20
C TYR A 494 61.00 -5.41 -13.80
N GLY A 495 60.59 -6.67 -13.76
CA GLY A 495 60.22 -7.34 -12.53
C GLY A 495 58.83 -6.95 -11.98
N VAL A 496 58.04 -6.26 -12.73
CA VAL A 496 56.66 -5.86 -12.38
C VAL A 496 55.66 -6.88 -12.93
N ASP A 497 54.83 -7.45 -12.07
CA ASP A 497 53.65 -8.20 -12.47
C ASP A 497 52.51 -7.21 -12.68
N LEU A 498 52.25 -6.88 -13.96
CA LEU A 498 51.29 -5.85 -14.33
C LEU A 498 49.90 -6.46 -14.59
N ASN A 499 48.88 -5.89 -13.97
CA ASN A 499 47.50 -6.17 -14.27
C ASN A 499 46.75 -4.86 -14.57
N VAL A 500 46.21 -4.73 -15.78
CA VAL A 500 45.55 -3.51 -16.26
C VAL A 500 44.05 -3.75 -16.44
N ARG A 501 43.23 -2.80 -15.96
CA ARG A 501 41.83 -2.73 -16.26
C ARG A 501 41.60 -1.57 -17.23
N VAL A 502 41.07 -1.87 -18.41
CA VAL A 502 40.73 -0.88 -19.40
C VAL A 502 39.33 -0.38 -19.19
N LEU A 503 39.16 0.90 -18.93
CA LEU A 503 37.92 1.54 -18.56
C LEU A 503 37.44 2.44 -19.68
N THR A 504 36.18 2.31 -20.12
CA THR A 504 35.61 3.18 -21.16
C THR A 504 35.22 4.53 -20.55
N THR A 505 35.71 5.62 -21.13
CA THR A 505 35.34 6.97 -20.72
C THR A 505 33.83 7.18 -20.81
N GLY A 506 33.24 7.76 -19.76
CA GLY A 506 31.78 8.00 -19.65
C GLY A 506 31.01 6.90 -18.94
N PHE A 507 31.52 5.66 -18.89
CA PHE A 507 30.88 4.60 -18.04
C PHE A 507 31.32 4.70 -16.58
N TRP A 508 32.61 4.99 -16.36
CA TRP A 508 33.22 5.07 -15.03
C TRP A 508 33.18 6.49 -14.46
N PRO A 509 33.11 6.64 -13.13
CA PRO A 509 33.14 7.95 -12.48
C PRO A 509 34.60 8.52 -12.44
N THR A 510 35.22 8.61 -13.60
CA THR A 510 36.57 9.16 -13.77
C THR A 510 36.50 10.66 -14.07
N GLN A 511 37.46 11.45 -13.55
CA GLN A 511 37.58 12.85 -13.90
C GLN A 511 38.15 12.97 -15.32
N ALA A 512 37.67 13.95 -16.08
CA ALA A 512 38.11 14.18 -17.46
C ALA A 512 39.59 14.62 -17.55
N SER A 513 40.10 15.29 -16.50
CA SER A 513 41.51 15.68 -16.40
C SER A 513 42.27 14.68 -15.54
N THR A 514 43.18 13.94 -16.10
CA THR A 514 44.18 13.17 -15.36
C THR A 514 45.15 14.10 -14.66
N PRO A 515 45.21 14.13 -13.33
CA PRO A 515 46.29 14.85 -12.66
C PRO A 515 47.61 14.23 -13.10
N LYS A 516 48.53 15.06 -13.52
CA LYS A 516 49.90 14.62 -13.80
C LYS A 516 50.49 14.09 -12.51
N SER A 517 51.00 12.87 -12.52
CA SER A 517 51.78 12.32 -11.42
C SER A 517 52.99 11.59 -11.96
N ASN A 518 54.11 11.74 -11.29
CA ASN A 518 55.36 11.10 -11.68
C ASN A 518 55.37 9.66 -11.13
N ILE A 519 55.15 8.69 -12.02
CA ILE A 519 55.16 7.28 -11.65
C ILE A 519 56.62 6.77 -11.72
N PRO A 520 57.06 5.94 -10.79
CA PRO A 520 58.37 5.31 -10.81
C PRO A 520 58.65 4.58 -12.12
N MET A 521 59.93 4.51 -12.51
CA MET A 521 60.37 4.05 -13.83
C MET A 521 59.92 2.63 -14.17
N ALA A 522 60.00 1.68 -13.24
CA ALA A 522 59.65 0.29 -13.50
C ALA A 522 58.14 0.10 -13.79
N PRO A 523 57.19 0.58 -12.97
CA PRO A 523 55.76 0.53 -13.30
C PRO A 523 55.42 1.32 -14.56
N ARG A 524 56.09 2.47 -14.81
CA ARG A 524 55.88 3.28 -16.02
C ARG A 524 56.24 2.48 -17.28
N ASN A 525 57.39 1.85 -17.31
CA ASN A 525 57.85 1.06 -18.44
C ASN A 525 56.97 -0.17 -18.69
N ALA A 526 56.52 -0.82 -17.64
CA ALA A 526 55.58 -1.91 -17.75
C ALA A 526 54.23 -1.44 -18.35
N PHE A 527 53.71 -0.29 -17.92
CA PHE A 527 52.52 0.30 -18.50
C PHE A 527 52.71 0.72 -19.98
N GLU A 528 53.84 1.31 -20.34
CA GLU A 528 54.13 1.65 -21.74
C GLU A 528 54.23 0.42 -22.65
N ALA A 529 54.69 -0.71 -22.14
CA ALA A 529 54.63 -1.99 -22.86
C ALA A 529 53.18 -2.41 -23.14
N PHE A 530 52.30 -2.34 -22.12
CA PHE A 530 50.87 -2.60 -22.32
C PHE A 530 50.22 -1.59 -23.28
N ARG A 531 50.52 -0.32 -23.15
CA ARG A 531 50.00 0.74 -24.03
C ARG A 531 50.30 0.49 -25.50
N ARG A 532 51.57 0.11 -25.83
CA ARG A 532 51.96 -0.25 -27.20
C ARG A 532 51.16 -1.46 -27.71
N PHE A 533 51.06 -2.52 -26.90
CA PHE A 533 50.25 -3.69 -27.23
C PHE A 533 48.79 -3.33 -27.51
N TYR A 534 48.17 -2.52 -26.63
CA TYR A 534 46.76 -2.13 -26.75
C TYR A 534 46.50 -1.27 -27.98
N LEU A 535 47.34 -0.25 -28.24
CA LEU A 535 47.20 0.65 -29.39
C LEU A 535 47.47 -0.04 -30.73
N ALA A 536 48.36 -1.02 -30.76
CA ALA A 536 48.58 -1.86 -31.95
C ALA A 536 47.31 -2.67 -32.31
N LYS A 537 46.57 -3.09 -31.32
CA LYS A 537 45.34 -3.90 -31.51
C LYS A 537 44.10 -3.03 -31.77
N HIS A 538 44.08 -1.78 -31.27
CA HIS A 538 42.96 -0.87 -31.33
C HIS A 538 43.34 0.49 -31.92
N SER A 539 43.33 0.59 -33.24
CA SER A 539 43.57 1.87 -33.92
C SER A 539 42.50 2.91 -33.63
N GLY A 540 42.89 4.18 -33.49
CA GLY A 540 41.97 5.30 -33.24
C GLY A 540 41.50 5.47 -31.80
N ARG A 541 42.00 4.68 -30.84
CA ARG A 541 41.75 4.84 -29.42
C ARG A 541 42.89 5.56 -28.72
N GLN A 542 42.55 6.28 -27.65
CA GLN A 542 43.55 6.90 -26.75
C GLN A 542 43.49 6.17 -25.40
N LEU A 543 44.66 5.81 -24.85
CA LEU A 543 44.78 5.16 -23.54
C LEU A 543 45.48 6.10 -22.56
N THR A 544 44.84 6.42 -21.46
CA THR A 544 45.37 7.26 -20.39
C THR A 544 45.41 6.51 -19.08
N LEU A 545 46.49 6.61 -18.32
CA LEU A 545 46.62 6.00 -17.02
C LEU A 545 45.83 6.78 -15.95
N GLN A 546 45.13 6.08 -15.07
CA GLN A 546 44.38 6.66 -13.94
C GLN A 546 45.01 6.21 -12.59
N PRO A 547 46.07 6.89 -12.11
CA PRO A 547 46.81 6.44 -10.92
C PRO A 547 45.97 6.34 -9.64
N GLN A 548 44.98 7.23 -9.49
CA GLN A 548 44.10 7.29 -8.32
C GLN A 548 43.25 6.04 -8.15
N LEU A 549 42.96 5.28 -9.20
CA LEU A 549 42.15 4.08 -9.19
C LEU A 549 43.01 2.80 -9.08
N GLY A 550 44.34 2.92 -9.22
CA GLY A 550 45.26 1.80 -9.18
C GLY A 550 45.60 1.36 -7.74
N TRP A 551 46.10 0.16 -7.62
CA TRP A 551 46.64 -0.39 -6.37
C TRP A 551 47.89 -1.24 -6.69
N ALA A 552 48.71 -1.51 -5.68
CA ALA A 552 49.93 -2.28 -5.89
C ALA A 552 50.26 -3.13 -4.65
N ASP A 553 50.94 -4.24 -4.88
CA ASP A 553 51.62 -5.03 -3.86
C ASP A 553 53.10 -4.71 -3.93
N LEU A 554 53.71 -4.22 -2.84
CA LEU A 554 55.10 -3.88 -2.75
C LEU A 554 55.87 -4.90 -1.90
N ASN A 555 56.93 -5.45 -2.42
CA ASN A 555 57.87 -6.25 -1.61
C ASN A 555 58.77 -5.33 -0.81
N ALA A 556 58.50 -5.25 0.52
CA ALA A 556 59.27 -4.40 1.42
C ALA A 556 60.16 -5.24 2.35
N VAL A 557 61.37 -4.77 2.56
CA VAL A 557 62.35 -5.36 3.48
C VAL A 557 62.64 -4.36 4.60
N PHE A 558 62.39 -4.76 5.84
CA PHE A 558 62.67 -3.96 7.02
C PHE A 558 63.83 -4.56 7.77
N TYR A 559 64.87 -3.73 8.05
CA TYR A 559 66.16 -4.20 8.63
C TYR A 559 66.18 -4.20 10.18
N GLY A 560 65.17 -3.68 10.83
CA GLY A 560 65.10 -3.49 12.27
C GLY A 560 65.77 -2.21 12.77
N PRO A 561 65.66 -1.85 14.04
CA PRO A 561 66.24 -0.61 14.56
C PRO A 561 67.74 -0.62 14.44
N ARG A 562 68.31 0.41 13.70
CA ARG A 562 69.73 0.66 13.66
C ARG A 562 70.22 1.02 15.06
N LYS A 563 71.31 0.39 15.53
CA LYS A 563 72.04 0.87 16.70
C LYS A 563 72.72 2.19 16.27
N GLU A 564 72.30 3.31 16.85
CA GLU A 564 73.12 4.52 16.78
C GLU A 564 74.46 4.21 17.45
N GLU A 565 75.54 4.28 16.71
CA GLU A 565 76.88 4.34 17.28
C GLU A 565 76.98 5.70 17.96
N SER A 566 76.70 5.73 19.28
CA SER A 566 77.09 6.85 20.13
C SER A 566 78.61 6.87 20.23
N SER A 567 79.26 7.78 19.51
CA SER A 567 80.62 8.21 19.78
C SER A 567 80.65 8.91 21.12
N SER A 568 81.06 8.21 22.15
CA SER A 568 81.59 8.79 23.36
C SER A 568 82.74 7.91 23.87
N GLU A 569 83.86 8.57 24.03
CA GLU A 569 85.17 8.07 24.43
C GLU A 569 85.19 7.31 25.74
N ALA A 570 86.07 6.30 25.74
CA ALA A 570 86.97 5.84 26.82
C ALA A 570 86.43 5.76 28.24
N SER A 571 86.38 4.56 28.80
CA SER A 571 87.36 4.07 29.77
C SER A 571 87.07 2.63 30.20
N SER A 572 88.10 1.84 30.00
CA SER A 572 88.65 0.68 30.75
C SER A 572 87.74 -0.20 31.63
N SER A 573 87.93 -1.50 31.32
CA SER A 573 87.98 -2.66 32.19
C SER A 573 86.66 -3.36 32.54
N SER A 574 86.45 -4.50 31.92
CA SER A 574 86.52 -5.86 32.52
C SER A 574 85.66 -6.87 31.71
N THR A 575 86.36 -7.86 31.34
CA THR A 575 85.94 -9.20 30.77
C THR A 575 84.54 -9.64 31.14
N ALA A 576 83.70 -9.81 30.17
CA ALA A 576 82.70 -10.91 30.11
C ALA A 576 82.49 -11.25 28.64
N LEU A 577 82.86 -12.45 28.27
CA LEU A 577 82.60 -13.12 27.00
C LEU A 577 81.08 -13.25 26.77
N LEU A 578 80.51 -12.32 26.02
CA LEU A 578 79.18 -12.49 25.41
C LEU A 578 79.37 -12.48 23.90
N SER A 579 79.01 -13.64 23.28
CA SER A 579 78.97 -13.85 21.86
C SER A 579 78.28 -12.66 21.12
N PRO A 580 78.80 -12.22 19.99
CA PRO A 580 78.14 -11.15 19.23
C PRO A 580 76.79 -11.72 18.72
N ARG A 581 75.75 -11.17 19.28
CA ARG A 581 74.39 -11.45 18.81
C ARG A 581 74.31 -10.99 17.34
N ALA A 582 74.16 -11.97 16.40
CA ALA A 582 73.97 -11.69 14.99
C ALA A 582 72.89 -10.60 14.78
N PRO A 583 73.08 -9.70 13.82
CA PRO A 583 72.09 -8.69 13.51
C PRO A 583 70.75 -9.35 13.21
N PRO A 584 69.63 -8.83 13.66
CA PRO A 584 68.32 -9.42 13.42
C PRO A 584 68.16 -9.62 11.91
N ALA A 585 67.70 -10.82 11.52
CA ALA A 585 67.49 -11.13 10.09
C ALA A 585 66.49 -10.14 9.46
N PRO A 586 66.75 -9.71 8.21
CA PRO A 586 65.84 -8.76 7.54
C PRO A 586 64.43 -9.34 7.37
N ARG A 587 63.44 -8.56 7.77
CA ARG A 587 62.02 -8.99 7.74
C ARG A 587 61.42 -8.59 6.39
N LYS A 588 60.92 -9.58 5.65
CA LYS A 588 60.27 -9.40 4.36
C LYS A 588 58.75 -9.38 4.55
N HIS A 589 58.11 -8.39 4.04
CA HIS A 589 56.65 -8.26 4.02
C HIS A 589 56.17 -7.83 2.64
N ILE A 590 54.96 -8.26 2.24
CA ILE A 590 54.25 -7.70 1.10
C ILE A 590 53.34 -6.61 1.62
N ILE A 591 53.58 -5.37 1.22
CA ILE A 591 52.77 -4.22 1.58
C ILE A 591 51.73 -4.00 0.48
N GLN A 592 50.46 -4.26 0.79
CA GLN A 592 49.36 -3.99 -0.14
C GLN A 592 48.89 -2.57 0.04
N VAL A 593 49.15 -1.73 -0.95
CA VAL A 593 48.67 -0.34 -1.01
C VAL A 593 47.41 -0.24 -1.82
N VAL A 594 46.47 0.61 -1.38
CA VAL A 594 45.15 0.77 -2.02
C VAL A 594 45.14 1.92 -3.07
N SER A 595 46.21 2.61 -3.29
CA SER A 595 46.35 3.55 -4.38
C SER A 595 47.76 3.55 -4.94
N THR A 596 47.91 3.86 -6.27
CA THR A 596 49.20 4.04 -6.92
C THR A 596 49.97 5.18 -6.30
N TYR A 597 49.33 6.21 -5.75
CA TYR A 597 50.00 7.32 -5.07
C TYR A 597 50.76 6.88 -3.82
N GLN A 598 50.21 5.95 -3.02
CA GLN A 598 50.93 5.35 -1.91
C GLN A 598 52.20 4.61 -2.37
N MET A 599 52.09 3.88 -3.50
CA MET A 599 53.22 3.22 -4.11
C MET A 599 54.31 4.24 -4.52
N CYS A 600 53.91 5.32 -5.21
CA CYS A 600 54.83 6.36 -5.64
C CYS A 600 55.61 6.95 -4.44
N VAL A 601 54.90 7.27 -3.34
CA VAL A 601 55.52 7.79 -2.12
C VAL A 601 56.48 6.77 -1.50
N LEU A 602 56.08 5.50 -1.36
CA LEU A 602 56.93 4.49 -0.73
C LEU A 602 58.20 4.18 -1.56
N MET A 603 58.10 4.22 -2.89
CA MET A 603 59.25 3.94 -3.75
C MET A 603 60.32 5.03 -3.71
N LEU A 604 60.04 6.25 -3.29
CA LEU A 604 61.06 7.29 -3.05
C LEU A 604 62.00 6.92 -1.92
N PHE A 605 61.58 6.13 -0.95
CA PHE A 605 62.40 5.70 0.18
C PHE A 605 63.38 4.55 -0.17
N ASN A 606 63.44 4.09 -1.43
CA ASN A 606 64.49 3.18 -1.88
C ASN A 606 65.87 3.83 -1.89
N ASN A 607 65.92 5.14 -2.09
CA ASN A 607 67.20 5.86 -2.26
C ASN A 607 67.51 6.81 -1.10
N ARG A 608 66.52 7.09 -0.23
CA ARG A 608 66.63 8.06 0.87
C ARG A 608 65.86 7.55 2.10
N ASP A 609 66.44 7.65 3.27
CA ASP A 609 65.81 7.22 4.53
C ASP A 609 64.85 8.28 5.09
N ARG A 610 65.02 9.56 4.71
CA ARG A 610 64.26 10.71 5.19
C ARG A 610 63.90 11.66 4.05
N LEU A 611 62.64 12.11 4.00
CA LEU A 611 62.14 13.06 3.03
C LEU A 611 61.25 14.09 3.70
N MET A 612 61.29 15.33 3.24
CA MET A 612 60.33 16.38 3.63
C MET A 612 59.08 16.29 2.76
N TYR A 613 57.97 16.82 3.26
CA TYR A 613 56.74 16.87 2.49
C TYR A 613 56.91 17.54 1.13
N GLU A 614 57.61 18.68 1.08
CA GLU A 614 57.88 19.42 -0.17
C GLU A 614 58.67 18.60 -1.19
N GLU A 615 59.65 17.82 -0.72
CA GLU A 615 60.42 16.92 -1.59
C GLU A 615 59.53 15.84 -2.19
N VAL A 616 58.69 15.21 -1.33
CA VAL A 616 57.74 14.19 -1.80
C VAL A 616 56.75 14.80 -2.79
N ALA A 617 56.23 16.00 -2.54
CA ALA A 617 55.29 16.69 -3.41
C ALA A 617 55.92 17.04 -4.78
N SER A 618 57.13 17.57 -4.77
CA SER A 618 57.83 17.97 -6.01
C SER A 618 58.24 16.76 -6.87
N GLU A 619 58.68 15.66 -6.26
CA GLU A 619 59.13 14.47 -7.00
C GLU A 619 57.98 13.62 -7.51
N THR A 620 56.88 13.52 -6.78
CA THR A 620 55.69 12.71 -7.19
C THR A 620 54.71 13.48 -8.05
N ASP A 621 54.70 14.82 -7.99
CA ASP A 621 53.72 15.69 -8.65
C ASP A 621 52.26 15.22 -8.40
N ILE A 622 52.00 14.69 -7.20
CA ILE A 622 50.67 14.25 -6.79
C ILE A 622 49.87 15.46 -6.28
N PRO A 623 48.57 15.59 -6.62
CA PRO A 623 47.74 16.66 -6.08
C PRO A 623 47.76 16.67 -4.54
N GLU A 624 47.89 17.86 -3.95
CA GLU A 624 48.05 18.06 -2.50
C GLU A 624 47.05 17.28 -1.66
N LYS A 625 45.77 17.31 -2.01
CA LYS A 625 44.68 16.61 -1.31
C LYS A 625 44.91 15.10 -1.27
N ASP A 626 45.38 14.53 -2.39
CA ASP A 626 45.62 13.08 -2.49
C ASP A 626 46.94 12.67 -1.85
N LEU A 627 47.96 13.54 -1.93
CA LEU A 627 49.25 13.33 -1.27
C LEU A 627 49.09 13.33 0.24
N VAL A 628 48.37 14.29 0.81
CA VAL A 628 48.09 14.35 2.25
C VAL A 628 47.34 13.05 2.71
N ARG A 629 46.35 12.61 1.96
CA ARG A 629 45.63 11.34 2.28
C ARG A 629 46.57 10.11 2.20
N ALA A 630 47.44 10.07 1.19
CA ALA A 630 48.38 8.96 1.06
C ALA A 630 49.38 8.93 2.23
N LEU A 631 49.96 10.05 2.60
CA LEU A 631 50.87 10.16 3.73
C LEU A 631 50.19 9.90 5.08
N GLN A 632 48.96 10.37 5.28
CA GLN A 632 48.17 10.05 6.47
C GLN A 632 47.98 8.55 6.63
N SER A 633 47.64 7.85 5.56
CA SER A 633 47.42 6.39 5.59
C SER A 633 48.70 5.59 5.89
N LEU A 634 49.87 6.10 5.50
CA LEU A 634 51.18 5.47 5.69
C LEU A 634 51.81 5.78 7.06
N ALA A 635 51.60 7.02 7.57
CA ALA A 635 52.27 7.52 8.78
C ALA A 635 51.37 7.61 10.01
N MET A 636 50.03 7.61 9.85
CA MET A 636 49.10 7.72 10.97
C MET A 636 48.43 6.39 11.21
N GLY A 637 48.26 6.01 12.45
CA GLY A 637 47.66 4.74 12.87
C GLY A 637 48.34 4.19 14.13
N LYS A 638 48.09 2.93 14.46
CA LYS A 638 48.76 2.28 15.59
C LYS A 638 50.25 2.17 15.33
N PRO A 639 51.12 2.39 16.36
CA PRO A 639 52.59 2.38 16.16
C PRO A 639 53.12 1.12 15.44
N THR A 640 52.49 -0.01 15.66
CA THR A 640 52.85 -1.31 15.06
C THR A 640 52.39 -1.46 13.59
N GLN A 641 51.59 -0.52 13.03
CA GLN A 641 51.06 -0.58 11.70
C GLN A 641 51.55 0.55 10.82
N ARG A 642 52.35 1.48 11.35
CA ARG A 642 52.89 2.59 10.59
C ARG A 642 54.11 2.13 9.80
N ILE A 643 54.10 2.38 8.50
CA ILE A 643 55.21 2.13 7.60
C ILE A 643 56.16 3.31 7.61
N LEU A 644 55.63 4.53 7.71
CA LEU A 644 56.41 5.76 7.83
C LEU A 644 56.22 6.38 9.22
N ILE A 645 57.25 7.05 9.70
CA ILE A 645 57.24 7.86 10.95
C ILE A 645 57.27 9.33 10.51
N LYS A 646 56.29 10.09 11.00
CA LYS A 646 56.19 11.52 10.81
C LYS A 646 56.80 12.31 11.96
N SER A 647 57.59 13.33 11.68
CA SER A 647 58.12 14.28 12.66
C SER A 647 57.75 15.71 12.20
N PRO A 648 57.17 16.51 13.10
CA PRO A 648 56.65 16.28 14.41
C PRO A 648 55.42 15.38 14.44
N LYS A 649 55.09 14.74 15.57
CA LYS A 649 53.95 13.83 15.77
C LYS A 649 52.61 14.57 15.95
N THR A 650 52.24 15.41 15.00
CA THR A 650 50.98 16.16 14.94
C THR A 650 49.96 15.42 14.08
N LYS A 651 48.66 15.76 14.23
CA LYS A 651 47.57 15.19 13.37
C LYS A 651 47.60 15.72 11.96
N ASP A 652 48.01 16.97 11.80
CA ASP A 652 47.99 17.65 10.49
C ASP A 652 49.33 17.46 9.79
N ILE A 653 49.36 17.58 8.47
CA ILE A 653 50.52 17.47 7.62
C ILE A 653 50.78 18.87 7.07
N GLU A 654 51.99 19.40 7.36
CA GLU A 654 52.45 20.70 6.90
C GLU A 654 53.69 20.56 6.00
N PRO A 655 54.00 21.55 5.15
CA PRO A 655 55.15 21.50 4.24
C PRO A 655 56.48 21.22 4.89
N SER A 656 56.70 21.67 6.14
CA SER A 656 57.91 21.49 6.93
C SER A 656 58.07 20.09 7.55
N HIS A 657 57.06 19.26 7.50
CA HIS A 657 57.05 17.95 8.16
C HIS A 657 57.93 16.94 7.42
N THR A 658 58.61 16.10 8.18
CA THR A 658 59.52 15.08 7.64
C THR A 658 58.96 13.68 7.88
N PHE A 659 59.27 12.79 6.92
CA PHE A 659 58.88 11.40 6.94
C PHE A 659 60.08 10.50 6.86
N THR A 660 60.12 9.44 7.69
CA THR A 660 61.22 8.45 7.74
C THR A 660 60.63 7.04 7.69
N VAL A 661 61.39 6.07 7.17
CA VAL A 661 60.96 4.67 7.18
C VAL A 661 60.94 4.15 8.59
N ASN A 662 59.90 3.38 8.93
CA ASN A 662 59.81 2.72 10.23
C ASN A 662 60.49 1.35 10.21
N ASP A 663 61.79 1.29 10.39
CA ASP A 663 62.53 0.01 10.44
C ASP A 663 62.13 -0.91 11.61
N SER A 664 61.46 -0.36 12.60
CA SER A 664 60.90 -1.14 13.72
C SER A 664 59.58 -1.82 13.35
N PHE A 665 59.08 -1.64 12.14
CA PHE A 665 57.79 -2.24 11.71
C PHE A 665 57.84 -3.76 11.85
N THR A 666 56.79 -4.30 12.51
CA THR A 666 56.61 -5.76 12.68
C THR A 666 55.18 -6.14 12.48
N SER A 667 54.92 -7.18 11.72
CA SER A 667 53.58 -7.76 11.53
C SER A 667 53.66 -9.28 11.65
N LYS A 668 52.60 -9.87 12.25
CA LYS A 668 52.42 -11.33 12.24
C LYS A 668 52.04 -11.85 10.84
N LEU A 669 51.52 -10.97 9.98
CA LEU A 669 51.06 -11.29 8.62
C LEU A 669 52.22 -11.01 7.63
N TYR A 670 52.50 -11.94 6.75
CA TYR A 670 53.43 -11.77 5.65
C TYR A 670 52.93 -10.69 4.68
N ARG A 671 51.61 -10.70 4.38
CA ARG A 671 50.94 -9.70 3.52
C ARG A 671 50.21 -8.70 4.42
N VAL A 672 50.61 -7.47 4.39
CA VAL A 672 50.07 -6.40 5.22
C VAL A 672 49.28 -5.41 4.38
N LYS A 673 47.99 -5.26 4.68
CA LYS A 673 47.15 -4.29 4.00
C LYS A 673 47.18 -2.94 4.71
N ILE A 674 47.52 -1.88 3.95
CA ILE A 674 47.39 -0.52 4.46
C ILE A 674 45.93 -0.15 4.47
N GLN A 675 45.43 0.31 5.62
CA GLN A 675 44.09 0.85 5.70
C GLN A 675 44.10 2.25 5.07
N SER A 676 43.31 2.44 4.02
CA SER A 676 43.02 3.81 3.56
C SER A 676 42.30 4.54 4.68
N VAL A 677 42.61 5.81 4.89
CA VAL A 677 41.74 6.67 5.71
C VAL A 677 40.35 6.60 5.10
N ALA A 678 39.41 6.00 5.83
CA ALA A 678 38.05 5.86 5.36
C ALA A 678 37.53 7.27 5.05
N ALA A 679 37.17 7.52 3.82
CA ALA A 679 36.36 8.66 3.51
C ALA A 679 35.05 8.46 4.30
N LYS A 680 34.89 9.16 5.43
CA LYS A 680 33.57 9.48 5.94
C LYS A 680 32.79 10.02 4.77
N GLY A 681 31.49 9.66 4.64
CA GLY A 681 30.67 10.05 3.51
C GLY A 681 30.96 11.49 3.03
N GLU A 682 30.61 11.81 1.81
CA GLU A 682 30.93 13.12 1.24
C GLU A 682 30.67 14.24 2.25
N SER A 683 31.59 15.16 2.44
CA SER A 683 31.38 16.35 3.24
C SER A 683 30.24 17.19 2.67
N GLU A 684 29.57 18.01 3.47
CA GLU A 684 28.49 18.87 2.95
C GLU A 684 28.88 19.70 1.72
N PRO A 685 30.08 20.30 1.64
CA PRO A 685 30.54 20.96 0.41
C PRO A 685 30.66 20.01 -0.79
N GLU A 686 31.17 18.79 -0.58
CA GLU A 686 31.28 17.78 -1.64
C GLU A 686 29.89 17.28 -2.10
N ARG A 687 28.93 17.13 -1.18
CA ARG A 687 27.51 16.82 -1.51
C ARG A 687 26.87 17.93 -2.31
N ASN A 688 27.09 19.17 -1.92
CA ASN A 688 26.56 20.32 -2.64
C ASN A 688 27.17 20.41 -4.03
N GLU A 689 28.47 20.13 -4.19
CA GLU A 689 29.15 20.06 -5.50
C GLU A 689 28.59 18.89 -6.33
N THR A 690 28.40 17.73 -5.75
CA THR A 690 27.80 16.57 -6.44
C THR A 690 26.38 16.89 -6.89
N ARG A 691 25.59 17.53 -6.02
CA ARG A 691 24.22 17.96 -6.33
C ARG A 691 24.20 19.05 -7.39
N SER A 692 25.06 20.03 -7.26
CA SER A 692 25.21 21.09 -8.26
C SER A 692 25.60 20.54 -9.64
N LYS A 693 26.50 19.56 -9.71
CA LYS A 693 26.84 18.87 -10.95
C LYS A 693 25.66 18.09 -11.54
N VAL A 694 24.84 17.44 -10.69
CA VAL A 694 23.60 16.80 -11.16
C VAL A 694 22.61 17.84 -11.64
N ASP A 695 22.47 18.96 -10.93
CA ASP A 695 21.58 20.04 -11.32
C ASP A 695 22.11 20.77 -12.58
N GLU A 696 23.42 20.87 -12.75
CA GLU A 696 24.05 21.33 -13.98
C GLU A 696 23.85 20.35 -15.13
N ASP A 697 24.02 19.04 -14.89
CA ASP A 697 23.71 18.00 -15.87
C ASP A 697 22.21 18.02 -16.25
N ARG A 698 21.33 18.43 -15.34
CA ARG A 698 19.90 18.69 -15.62
C ARG A 698 19.67 20.00 -16.40
N LYS A 699 20.57 21.01 -16.27
CA LYS A 699 20.44 22.35 -16.84
C LYS A 699 21.26 22.57 -18.09
N HIS A 700 22.42 22.00 -18.20
CA HIS A 700 23.40 22.29 -19.25
C HIS A 700 23.67 21.16 -20.25
N GLU A 701 23.75 21.57 -21.48
CA GLU A 701 24.17 20.88 -22.67
C GLU A 701 25.58 20.27 -22.55
N TYR A 702 25.68 18.96 -22.60
CA TYR A 702 26.70 18.06 -23.15
C TYR A 702 26.97 16.84 -22.26
N PRO A 703 26.96 15.64 -22.73
CA PRO A 703 26.00 14.84 -23.49
C PRO A 703 24.93 14.10 -22.65
N CYS A 704 24.93 14.27 -21.33
CA CYS A 704 23.88 13.71 -20.45
C CYS A 704 22.65 14.62 -20.34
N ALA A 705 22.84 15.93 -20.37
CA ALA A 705 21.73 16.88 -20.37
C ALA A 705 20.93 16.84 -21.68
N LEU A 706 21.59 16.57 -22.79
CA LEU A 706 20.92 16.31 -24.07
C LEU A 706 20.01 15.09 -23.96
N ALA A 707 20.41 14.05 -23.22
CA ALA A 707 19.58 12.88 -22.98
C ALA A 707 18.35 13.19 -22.09
N CYS A 708 18.50 14.01 -21.04
CA CYS A 708 17.38 14.46 -20.20
C CYS A 708 16.44 15.41 -20.96
N ILE A 709 16.97 16.34 -21.69
CA ILE A 709 16.21 17.27 -22.54
C ILE A 709 15.50 16.52 -23.66
N LEU A 710 16.20 15.64 -24.37
CA LEU A 710 15.60 14.77 -25.38
C LEU A 710 14.57 13.82 -24.78
N THR A 711 14.75 13.39 -23.54
CA THR A 711 13.79 12.54 -22.83
C THR A 711 12.51 13.31 -22.48
N ILE A 712 12.63 14.57 -22.03
CA ILE A 712 11.49 15.45 -21.78
C ILE A 712 10.77 15.79 -23.09
N GLU A 713 11.52 16.22 -24.13
CA GLU A 713 10.95 16.52 -25.43
C GLU A 713 10.31 15.28 -26.08
N ALA A 714 10.96 14.12 -26.00
CA ALA A 714 10.42 12.86 -26.48
C ALA A 714 9.14 12.43 -25.73
N ALA A 715 9.06 12.67 -24.42
CA ALA A 715 7.84 12.45 -23.63
C ALA A 715 6.72 13.38 -24.08
N ILE A 716 7.00 14.69 -24.21
CA ILE A 716 6.04 15.68 -24.70
C ILE A 716 5.50 15.29 -26.07
N VAL A 717 6.40 14.99 -27.02
CA VAL A 717 6.02 14.63 -28.41
C VAL A 717 5.21 13.32 -28.42
N ARG A 718 5.58 12.34 -27.60
CA ARG A 718 4.85 11.06 -27.52
C ARG A 718 3.42 11.24 -26.99
N ILE A 719 3.26 12.02 -25.93
CA ILE A 719 1.95 12.34 -25.34
C ILE A 719 1.10 13.10 -26.37
N MET A 720 1.67 14.14 -26.98
CA MET A 720 0.95 14.97 -27.95
C MET A 720 0.59 14.20 -29.24
N LYS A 721 1.45 13.29 -29.70
CA LYS A 721 1.12 12.39 -30.83
C LYS A 721 -0.07 11.47 -30.50
N ALA A 722 -0.16 10.99 -29.26
CA ALA A 722 -1.25 10.12 -28.83
C ALA A 722 -2.57 10.89 -28.58
N ARG A 723 -2.48 12.06 -27.93
CA ARG A 723 -3.66 12.82 -27.47
C ARG A 723 -4.15 13.87 -28.47
N LYS A 724 -3.31 14.34 -29.39
CA LYS A 724 -3.55 15.38 -30.42
C LYS A 724 -3.79 16.78 -29.87
N ARG A 725 -4.65 16.95 -28.85
CA ARG A 725 -4.93 18.21 -28.16
C ARG A 725 -4.92 17.99 -26.66
N MET A 726 -4.36 18.93 -25.90
CA MET A 726 -4.29 18.82 -24.44
C MET A 726 -4.05 20.21 -23.80
N GLN A 727 -4.64 20.45 -22.65
CA GLN A 727 -4.36 21.67 -21.88
C GLN A 727 -2.94 21.66 -21.33
N HIS A 728 -2.32 22.84 -21.28
CA HIS A 728 -0.93 23.01 -20.86
C HIS A 728 -0.62 22.38 -19.49
N ASN A 729 -1.48 22.62 -18.50
CA ASN A 729 -1.28 22.08 -17.14
C ASN A 729 -1.41 20.56 -17.07
N VAL A 730 -2.32 19.98 -17.85
CA VAL A 730 -2.50 18.54 -17.95
C VAL A 730 -1.30 17.89 -18.64
N LEU A 731 -0.77 18.53 -19.69
CA LEU A 731 0.44 18.05 -20.36
C LEU A 731 1.66 18.07 -19.43
N VAL A 732 1.84 19.13 -18.63
CA VAL A 732 2.91 19.19 -17.63
C VAL A 732 2.79 18.07 -16.60
N ALA A 733 1.55 17.80 -16.10
CA ALA A 733 1.31 16.74 -15.15
C ALA A 733 1.59 15.35 -15.75
N GLU A 734 1.13 15.06 -16.97
CA GLU A 734 1.31 13.78 -17.64
C GLU A 734 2.80 13.53 -18.02
N VAL A 735 3.52 14.55 -18.43
CA VAL A 735 4.98 14.49 -18.66
C VAL A 735 5.72 14.19 -17.36
N THR A 736 5.31 14.84 -16.26
CA THR A 736 5.90 14.61 -14.94
C THR A 736 5.68 13.17 -14.49
N GLU A 737 4.47 12.64 -14.66
CA GLU A 737 4.14 11.27 -14.29
C GLU A 737 4.92 10.23 -15.12
N GLN A 738 5.07 10.43 -16.44
CA GLN A 738 5.87 9.54 -17.27
C GLN A 738 7.36 9.53 -16.90
N LEU A 739 7.90 10.66 -16.44
CA LEU A 739 9.31 10.78 -16.12
C LEU A 739 9.63 10.50 -14.65
N LYS A 740 8.61 10.42 -13.78
CA LYS A 740 8.73 10.16 -12.35
C LYS A 740 9.54 8.89 -12.04
N SER A 741 9.48 7.90 -12.92
CA SER A 741 10.25 6.65 -12.78
C SER A 741 11.77 6.85 -12.91
N ARG A 742 12.23 7.99 -13.45
CA ARG A 742 13.65 8.29 -13.69
C ARG A 742 14.17 9.46 -12.88
N PHE A 743 13.47 10.58 -12.97
CA PHE A 743 13.78 11.83 -12.26
C PHE A 743 12.50 12.68 -12.19
N TYR A 744 12.49 13.64 -11.26
CA TYR A 744 11.37 14.56 -11.13
C TYR A 744 11.66 15.84 -11.93
N PRO A 745 11.10 16.03 -13.13
CA PRO A 745 11.39 17.19 -13.94
C PRO A 745 10.75 18.44 -13.34
N SER A 746 11.50 19.53 -13.26
CA SER A 746 10.96 20.82 -12.83
C SER A 746 9.88 21.29 -13.82
N PRO A 747 8.70 21.72 -13.35
CA PRO A 747 7.64 22.27 -14.21
C PRO A 747 8.12 23.43 -15.08
N VAL A 748 9.07 24.22 -14.58
CA VAL A 748 9.69 25.33 -15.33
C VAL A 748 10.48 24.82 -16.52
N VAL A 749 11.21 23.72 -16.37
CA VAL A 749 11.97 23.11 -17.47
C VAL A 749 11.03 22.52 -18.51
N ILE A 750 9.96 21.83 -18.09
CA ILE A 750 8.95 21.27 -19.01
C ILE A 750 8.32 22.40 -19.84
N LYS A 751 7.90 23.51 -19.19
CA LYS A 751 7.34 24.68 -19.85
C LYS A 751 8.28 25.26 -20.90
N LYS A 752 9.55 25.46 -20.55
CA LYS A 752 10.58 25.95 -21.47
C LYS A 752 10.77 25.01 -22.67
N ARG A 753 10.62 23.69 -22.50
CA ARG A 753 10.73 22.73 -23.61
C ARG A 753 9.49 22.70 -24.49
N ILE A 754 8.30 22.85 -23.92
CA ILE A 754 7.07 23.03 -24.68
C ILE A 754 7.17 24.27 -25.58
N GLU A 755 7.63 25.40 -25.03
CA GLU A 755 7.86 26.62 -25.81
C GLU A 755 8.88 26.39 -26.93
N GLY A 756 10.02 25.75 -26.66
CA GLY A 756 11.00 25.42 -27.68
C GLY A 756 10.52 24.44 -28.76
N LEU A 757 9.57 23.58 -28.45
CA LEU A 757 8.89 22.71 -29.45
C LEU A 757 7.87 23.48 -30.28
N ILE A 758 7.24 24.52 -29.71
CA ILE A 758 6.34 25.42 -30.45
C ILE A 758 7.17 26.31 -31.40
N GLU A 759 8.29 26.86 -30.95
CA GLU A 759 9.20 27.66 -31.78
C GLU A 759 9.77 26.87 -32.97
N ARG A 760 9.98 25.55 -32.79
CA ARG A 760 10.46 24.65 -33.85
C ARG A 760 9.32 24.00 -34.66
N GLU A 761 8.10 24.47 -34.52
CA GLU A 761 6.88 24.03 -35.24
C GLU A 761 6.48 22.55 -35.03
N TYR A 762 7.01 21.88 -34.00
CA TYR A 762 6.58 20.53 -33.62
C TYR A 762 5.23 20.51 -32.88
N LEU A 763 4.89 21.63 -32.23
CA LEU A 763 3.63 21.87 -31.54
C LEU A 763 3.06 23.23 -31.96
N ALA A 764 1.76 23.39 -31.90
CA ALA A 764 1.07 24.65 -32.16
C ALA A 764 0.07 24.94 -31.05
N ARG A 765 -0.14 26.20 -30.74
CA ARG A 765 -1.23 26.64 -29.85
C ARG A 765 -2.51 26.70 -30.65
N THR A 766 -3.63 26.29 -30.03
CA THR A 766 -4.94 26.42 -30.68
C THR A 766 -5.34 27.91 -30.82
N PRO A 767 -5.88 28.34 -31.96
CA PRO A 767 -6.27 29.74 -32.16
C PRO A 767 -7.34 30.23 -31.20
N GLU A 768 -8.17 29.31 -30.70
CA GLU A 768 -9.39 29.59 -29.92
C GLU A 768 -9.09 29.66 -28.40
N ASP A 769 -8.08 28.99 -27.92
CA ASP A 769 -7.69 29.00 -26.50
C ASP A 769 -6.17 28.96 -26.33
N ARG A 770 -5.61 30.01 -25.76
CA ARG A 770 -4.14 30.09 -25.52
C ARG A 770 -3.62 29.12 -24.46
N GLN A 771 -4.51 28.45 -23.74
CA GLN A 771 -4.15 27.45 -22.72
C GLN A 771 -4.14 26.01 -23.26
N VAL A 772 -4.56 25.77 -24.49
CA VAL A 772 -4.63 24.46 -25.14
C VAL A 772 -3.59 24.30 -26.24
#